data_1b91cde204f851725183b6140f283e64
#
_entry.id   1b91cde204f851725183b6140f283e64
#
_cell.length_a   1.000
_cell.length_b   1.000
_cell.length_c   1.000
_cell.angle_alpha   90.00
_cell.angle_beta   90.00
_cell.angle_gamma   90.00
#
_symmetry.space_group_name_H-M   'P 1'
#
loop_
_entity.id
_entity.type
_entity.pdbx_description
1 polymer ?
#
loop_
_entity_poly.entity_id
_entity_poly.type
_entity_poly.pdbx_seq_one_letter_code
_entity_poly.pdbx_strand_id
1 'polypeptide(L)'
;MQVSIKWLKDYVEIDEPAEKIADRLTMAGVPVERIVRADEGLEKVITGRIEKITPHPDSDHLLVCQLNMGSAELTQIVTGASNVREGHIVPVATVGAVLPDGKKISKGKLRGIPSNGMMCSAGELAIDTEGLPDEQVNGIYILPPDTPVGVPAAQVLGLDDVILEFELTANRADCFSVIGIAREVAALTGKSLRMPTIEVKETAGVRAADLVSIHIDDKELCHRFSARVLRDVKVAPTPAWMVDRLRGAGIRSINNVVDVTNFVMLELGQPLHAYDYDRIAGHTLTARRARAGEQLHTLDDSNRIAVGDELVIADSEKPAGLAGIMGGLDSEVTDQTTTVVLEAASFHGPTIRRTARRIGLRSEASGRFERGVDETATIRAVTRAAQLLAEMDACTVAEGTIDVNPAPRVPTVLTFSARAVAERIGANIPGEWMASALRSLGFIVEEQGVETYRVVVPSWRGDVTLMEDISEEVARLYGFDNIASKMPSGAVLQGSVSEMQAFVDTMRETFASLGMTEELSFSFTSAAALDKLCVPEDSVLRRAIPIMNPLMEEYPLVRTTLLTSILENAARNVARRNLDLRLFDIAPVFFPKALPVTELVEEKCKVAGLLTGRRNPIAWDTDNAMVDFYDAKGVLEHFLSAIGVQKYTVERGEHFAMHPGKTAFFKKGRDVIAVLGEIHPTVAANFGIGQSVYVFEMDAETLLRYRKKKAAIKPLPKYPASTRDLAILVDADLTTAEIERVIAKKGGSYFRGATLFDVYEGKQVGEGKKSMAFHLHFQSDDKTLTDEEVDAAFAAILQAAEEQLHAQLRG
;
A
#
# COMPACT_ATOMS: atom_id res chain seq x y z
N MET A 1 7.22 4.08 -15.60
CA MET A 1 7.81 4.83 -16.74
C MET A 1 7.43 4.14 -18.04
N GLN A 2 7.05 4.90 -19.07
CA GLN A 2 6.71 4.38 -20.39
C GLN A 2 7.86 4.64 -21.37
N VAL A 3 8.24 3.64 -22.17
CA VAL A 3 9.33 3.74 -23.15
C VAL A 3 8.91 3.10 -24.47
N SER A 4 9.02 3.86 -25.54
CA SER A 4 8.75 3.47 -26.92
C SER A 4 9.86 2.56 -27.46
N ILE A 5 9.49 1.43 -28.06
CA ILE A 5 10.45 0.57 -28.82
C ILE A 5 11.02 1.30 -30.02
N LYS A 6 10.23 2.13 -30.70
CA LYS A 6 10.73 3.00 -31.78
C LYS A 6 11.83 3.93 -31.29
N TRP A 7 11.65 4.53 -30.11
CA TRP A 7 12.66 5.43 -29.55
C TRP A 7 13.92 4.68 -29.08
N LEU A 8 13.75 3.49 -28.45
CA LEU A 8 14.90 2.65 -28.11
C LEU A 8 15.74 2.27 -29.31
N LYS A 9 15.16 2.04 -30.48
CA LYS A 9 15.88 1.72 -31.72
C LYS A 9 16.82 2.81 -32.21
N ASP A 10 16.66 4.05 -31.77
CA ASP A 10 17.61 5.12 -32.06
C ASP A 10 18.97 4.88 -31.38
N TYR A 11 18.97 4.21 -30.21
CA TYR A 11 20.15 4.00 -29.38
C TYR A 11 20.68 2.56 -29.34
N VAL A 12 19.85 1.58 -29.68
CA VAL A 12 20.25 0.17 -29.71
C VAL A 12 19.51 -0.58 -30.81
N GLU A 13 20.17 -1.52 -31.45
CA GLU A 13 19.57 -2.39 -32.45
C GLU A 13 18.68 -3.43 -31.75
N ILE A 14 17.39 -3.47 -32.12
CA ILE A 14 16.40 -4.41 -31.57
C ILE A 14 15.83 -5.23 -32.73
N ASP A 15 16.25 -6.50 -32.83
CA ASP A 15 15.82 -7.47 -33.83
C ASP A 15 14.77 -8.44 -33.27
N GLU A 16 14.63 -8.51 -31.94
CA GLU A 16 13.72 -9.41 -31.27
C GLU A 16 12.32 -8.76 -31.08
N PRO A 17 11.25 -9.57 -31.01
CA PRO A 17 9.92 -9.07 -30.64
C PRO A 17 9.91 -8.35 -29.28
N ALA A 18 9.00 -7.39 -29.13
CA ALA A 18 8.88 -6.58 -27.92
C ALA A 18 8.66 -7.44 -26.65
N GLU A 19 7.88 -8.50 -26.76
CA GLU A 19 7.61 -9.48 -25.70
C GLU A 19 8.90 -10.12 -25.18
N LYS A 20 9.78 -10.50 -26.09
CA LYS A 20 11.06 -11.13 -25.72
C LYS A 20 12.03 -10.14 -25.07
N ILE A 21 12.04 -8.89 -25.54
CA ILE A 21 12.82 -7.81 -24.91
C ILE A 21 12.27 -7.54 -23.49
N ALA A 22 10.97 -7.48 -23.33
CA ALA A 22 10.32 -7.29 -22.03
C ALA A 22 10.65 -8.43 -21.05
N ASP A 23 10.61 -9.68 -21.50
CA ASP A 23 10.99 -10.85 -20.69
C ASP A 23 12.46 -10.77 -20.24
N ARG A 24 13.39 -10.46 -21.18
CA ARG A 24 14.81 -10.31 -20.85
C ARG A 24 15.08 -9.21 -19.81
N LEU A 25 14.43 -8.05 -19.98
CA LEU A 25 14.55 -6.92 -19.05
C LEU A 25 14.01 -7.30 -17.67
N THR A 26 12.82 -7.91 -17.62
CA THR A 26 12.18 -8.36 -16.38
C THR A 26 13.06 -9.36 -15.64
N MET A 27 13.57 -10.37 -16.34
CA MET A 27 14.46 -11.39 -15.75
C MET A 27 15.80 -10.83 -15.29
N ALA A 28 16.22 -9.69 -15.86
CA ALA A 28 17.43 -8.97 -15.45
C ALA A 28 17.18 -7.88 -14.40
N GLY A 29 16.01 -7.86 -13.72
CA GLY A 29 15.70 -6.95 -12.63
C GLY A 29 15.25 -5.55 -13.08
N VAL A 30 14.80 -5.40 -14.34
CA VAL A 30 14.17 -4.19 -14.88
C VAL A 30 12.75 -4.55 -15.31
N PRO A 31 11.80 -4.64 -14.35
CA PRO A 31 10.49 -5.24 -14.61
C PRO A 31 9.64 -4.42 -15.57
N VAL A 32 9.12 -5.11 -16.60
CA VAL A 32 8.10 -4.61 -17.52
C VAL A 32 6.74 -5.09 -17.02
N GLU A 33 5.90 -4.16 -16.60
CA GLU A 33 4.57 -4.44 -16.07
C GLU A 33 3.57 -4.72 -17.19
N ARG A 34 3.66 -3.96 -18.28
CA ARG A 34 2.73 -4.06 -19.40
C ARG A 34 3.39 -3.71 -20.73
N ILE A 35 2.90 -4.37 -21.80
CA ILE A 35 3.22 -4.02 -23.19
C ILE A 35 1.95 -3.43 -23.79
N VAL A 36 2.02 -2.18 -24.25
CA VAL A 36 0.91 -1.46 -24.87
C VAL A 36 1.21 -1.30 -26.36
N ARG A 37 0.30 -1.76 -27.20
CA ARG A 37 0.37 -1.57 -28.65
C ARG A 37 -0.50 -0.38 -29.02
N ALA A 38 0.11 0.69 -29.49
CA ALA A 38 -0.61 1.91 -29.85
C ALA A 38 -1.50 1.74 -31.08
N ASP A 39 -1.23 0.71 -31.90
CA ASP A 39 -2.01 0.34 -33.10
C ASP A 39 -3.14 -0.68 -32.84
N GLU A 40 -3.39 -1.05 -31.58
CA GLU A 40 -4.42 -2.04 -31.24
C GLU A 40 -5.81 -1.57 -31.72
N GLY A 41 -6.45 -2.40 -32.52
CA GLY A 41 -7.73 -2.07 -33.18
C GLY A 41 -7.60 -1.23 -34.46
N LEU A 42 -6.38 -0.95 -34.94
CA LEU A 42 -6.16 -0.18 -36.17
C LEU A 42 -5.59 -1.02 -37.31
N GLU A 43 -5.45 -2.35 -37.19
CA GLU A 43 -4.77 -3.22 -38.16
C GLU A 43 -5.44 -3.20 -39.56
N LYS A 44 -6.74 -2.87 -39.62
CA LYS A 44 -7.49 -2.76 -40.88
C LYS A 44 -8.04 -1.36 -41.15
N VAL A 45 -7.38 -0.36 -40.55
CA VAL A 45 -7.67 1.04 -40.83
C VAL A 45 -6.58 1.58 -41.76
N ILE A 46 -6.98 2.05 -42.97
CA ILE A 46 -6.05 2.57 -43.98
C ILE A 46 -6.44 3.97 -44.39
N THR A 47 -5.54 4.69 -45.01
CA THR A 47 -5.82 6.04 -45.54
C THR A 47 -6.58 5.98 -46.84
N GLY A 48 -7.58 6.84 -47.02
CA GLY A 48 -8.37 6.95 -48.26
C GLY A 48 -8.59 8.41 -48.67
N ARG A 49 -8.45 8.71 -49.95
CA ARG A 49 -8.81 10.02 -50.51
C ARG A 49 -10.25 10.00 -51.00
N ILE A 50 -11.02 11.00 -50.62
CA ILE A 50 -12.38 11.21 -51.13
C ILE A 50 -12.31 11.81 -52.54
N GLU A 51 -12.66 11.02 -53.57
CA GLU A 51 -12.60 11.46 -54.95
C GLU A 51 -13.91 12.14 -55.39
N LYS A 52 -15.06 11.67 -54.86
CA LYS A 52 -16.37 12.21 -55.21
C LYS A 52 -17.35 12.13 -54.04
N ILE A 53 -18.17 13.17 -53.89
CA ILE A 53 -19.25 13.20 -52.91
C ILE A 53 -20.57 13.47 -53.64
N THR A 54 -21.61 12.67 -53.33
CA THR A 54 -22.97 12.92 -53.81
C THR A 54 -23.95 12.84 -52.65
N PRO A 55 -25.00 13.72 -52.62
CA PRO A 55 -26.06 13.62 -51.62
C PRO A 55 -26.76 12.26 -51.70
N HIS A 56 -27.16 11.72 -50.53
CA HIS A 56 -27.94 10.46 -50.51
C HIS A 56 -29.35 10.70 -51.00
N PRO A 57 -29.88 9.85 -51.96
CA PRO A 57 -31.19 10.08 -52.59
C PRO A 57 -32.37 10.11 -51.61
N ASP A 58 -32.30 9.36 -50.52
CA ASP A 58 -33.35 9.22 -49.51
C ASP A 58 -33.01 9.79 -48.13
N SER A 59 -32.09 10.76 -48.08
CA SER A 59 -31.68 11.37 -46.76
C SER A 59 -31.06 12.76 -46.94
N ASP A 60 -31.53 13.69 -46.10
CA ASP A 60 -31.04 15.08 -46.07
C ASP A 60 -29.70 15.25 -45.37
N HIS A 61 -29.25 14.22 -44.62
CA HIS A 61 -28.05 14.27 -43.76
C HIS A 61 -26.95 13.30 -44.18
N LEU A 62 -27.23 12.36 -45.09
CA LEU A 62 -26.23 11.36 -45.51
C LEU A 62 -25.56 11.77 -46.79
N LEU A 63 -24.26 11.49 -46.85
CA LEU A 63 -23.43 11.67 -48.07
C LEU A 63 -22.90 10.30 -48.53
N VAL A 64 -22.92 10.09 -49.85
CA VAL A 64 -22.34 8.92 -50.51
C VAL A 64 -20.98 9.35 -51.06
N CYS A 65 -19.92 8.81 -50.53
CA CYS A 65 -18.54 9.09 -50.87
C CYS A 65 -17.92 7.96 -51.67
N GLN A 66 -17.18 8.29 -52.73
CA GLN A 66 -16.33 7.38 -53.49
C GLN A 66 -14.88 7.65 -53.07
N LEU A 67 -14.22 6.66 -52.46
CA LEU A 67 -12.88 6.80 -51.92
C LEU A 67 -11.87 5.99 -52.72
N ASN A 68 -10.74 6.60 -53.01
CA ASN A 68 -9.54 5.93 -53.49
C ASN A 68 -8.77 5.41 -52.25
N MET A 69 -8.66 4.10 -52.15
CA MET A 69 -7.99 3.36 -51.09
C MET A 69 -6.64 2.77 -51.53
N GLY A 70 -6.03 3.33 -52.59
CA GLY A 70 -4.81 2.78 -53.20
C GLY A 70 -5.05 1.60 -54.15
N SER A 71 -6.31 1.25 -54.40
CA SER A 71 -6.69 0.22 -55.41
C SER A 71 -7.23 0.86 -56.68
N ALA A 72 -7.30 0.05 -57.77
CA ALA A 72 -7.84 0.52 -59.05
C ALA A 72 -9.36 0.83 -59.00
N GLU A 73 -10.08 0.24 -58.05
CA GLU A 73 -11.51 0.45 -57.88
C GLU A 73 -11.78 1.38 -56.69
N LEU A 74 -12.70 2.34 -56.86
CA LEU A 74 -13.15 3.22 -55.78
C LEU A 74 -14.05 2.45 -54.79
N THR A 75 -13.89 2.75 -53.51
CA THR A 75 -14.70 2.17 -52.45
C THR A 75 -15.82 3.12 -52.08
N GLN A 76 -17.06 2.63 -52.11
CA GLN A 76 -18.21 3.41 -51.70
C GLN A 76 -18.45 3.33 -50.22
N ILE A 77 -18.50 4.48 -49.54
CA ILE A 77 -18.82 4.64 -48.12
C ILE A 77 -19.89 5.70 -47.96
N VAL A 78 -20.88 5.43 -47.11
CA VAL A 78 -21.92 6.38 -46.74
C VAL A 78 -21.61 6.93 -45.35
N THR A 79 -21.68 8.25 -45.18
CA THR A 79 -21.40 8.94 -43.91
C THR A 79 -22.47 9.96 -43.57
N GLY A 80 -22.69 10.23 -42.30
CA GLY A 80 -23.47 11.36 -41.77
C GLY A 80 -22.65 12.57 -41.41
N ALA A 81 -21.33 12.54 -41.55
CA ALA A 81 -20.46 13.65 -41.18
C ALA A 81 -20.53 14.78 -42.23
N SER A 82 -20.64 16.02 -41.75
CA SER A 82 -20.75 17.22 -42.58
C SER A 82 -19.40 17.88 -42.91
N ASN A 83 -18.31 17.46 -42.25
CA ASN A 83 -16.98 18.08 -42.40
C ASN A 83 -16.13 17.49 -43.53
N VAL A 84 -16.66 16.51 -44.29
CA VAL A 84 -15.94 15.86 -45.40
C VAL A 84 -16.09 16.66 -46.73
N ARG A 85 -15.01 16.73 -47.52
CA ARG A 85 -14.98 17.38 -48.83
C ARG A 85 -14.20 16.53 -49.84
N GLU A 86 -14.46 16.72 -51.14
CA GLU A 86 -13.65 16.11 -52.18
C GLU A 86 -12.17 16.55 -52.04
N GLY A 87 -11.26 15.61 -52.22
CA GLY A 87 -9.82 15.81 -52.02
C GLY A 87 -9.34 15.57 -50.59
N HIS A 88 -10.19 15.50 -49.59
CA HIS A 88 -9.77 15.16 -48.21
C HIS A 88 -9.24 13.74 -48.17
N ILE A 89 -8.18 13.56 -47.35
CA ILE A 89 -7.64 12.26 -47.01
C ILE A 89 -8.11 11.94 -45.57
N VAL A 90 -8.64 10.75 -45.36
CA VAL A 90 -9.29 10.32 -44.14
C VAL A 90 -8.87 8.90 -43.74
N PRO A 91 -8.84 8.55 -42.45
CA PRO A 91 -8.69 7.15 -42.00
C PRO A 91 -9.99 6.39 -42.29
N VAL A 92 -9.85 5.20 -42.88
CA VAL A 92 -10.96 4.34 -43.28
C VAL A 92 -10.82 2.96 -42.69
N ALA A 93 -11.75 2.58 -41.85
CA ALA A 93 -11.89 1.22 -41.35
C ALA A 93 -12.52 0.34 -42.43
N THR A 94 -11.75 -0.63 -42.93
CA THR A 94 -12.18 -1.56 -43.97
C THR A 94 -13.10 -2.65 -43.41
N VAL A 95 -13.80 -3.38 -44.28
CA VAL A 95 -14.66 -4.50 -43.85
C VAL A 95 -13.86 -5.55 -43.11
N GLY A 96 -14.29 -5.90 -41.91
CA GLY A 96 -13.63 -6.82 -40.99
C GLY A 96 -12.64 -6.14 -40.01
N ALA A 97 -12.56 -4.80 -39.99
CA ALA A 97 -11.89 -4.06 -38.95
C ALA A 97 -12.65 -4.22 -37.63
N VAL A 98 -11.91 -4.22 -36.52
CA VAL A 98 -12.41 -4.10 -35.13
C VAL A 98 -11.72 -2.88 -34.55
N LEU A 99 -12.46 -1.84 -34.26
CA LEU A 99 -11.92 -0.58 -33.75
C LEU A 99 -11.57 -0.68 -32.24
N PRO A 100 -10.79 0.26 -31.70
CA PRO A 100 -10.39 0.25 -30.28
C PRO A 100 -11.55 0.17 -29.27
N ASP A 101 -12.74 0.71 -29.62
CA ASP A 101 -13.98 0.61 -28.85
C ASP A 101 -14.68 -0.75 -28.96
N GLY A 102 -14.14 -1.70 -29.74
CA GLY A 102 -14.71 -3.02 -30.00
C GLY A 102 -15.73 -3.08 -31.14
N LYS A 103 -15.97 -1.97 -31.83
CA LYS A 103 -16.92 -1.89 -32.96
C LYS A 103 -16.41 -2.65 -34.19
N LYS A 104 -17.16 -3.65 -34.62
CA LYS A 104 -16.85 -4.45 -35.84
C LYS A 104 -17.43 -3.78 -37.07
N ILE A 105 -16.60 -3.57 -38.09
CA ILE A 105 -17.00 -3.00 -39.35
C ILE A 105 -17.39 -4.13 -40.33
N SER A 106 -18.62 -4.10 -40.80
CA SER A 106 -19.15 -5.05 -41.74
C SER A 106 -19.73 -4.35 -42.99
N LYS A 107 -19.88 -5.09 -44.11
CA LYS A 107 -20.65 -4.58 -45.26
C LYS A 107 -22.08 -4.28 -44.81
N GLY A 108 -22.50 -3.05 -45.00
CA GLY A 108 -23.81 -2.57 -44.58
C GLY A 108 -24.54 -1.84 -45.71
N LYS A 109 -25.82 -1.51 -45.44
CA LYS A 109 -26.59 -0.59 -46.26
C LYS A 109 -27.16 0.49 -45.36
N LEU A 110 -26.88 1.73 -45.66
CA LEU A 110 -27.52 2.89 -44.99
C LEU A 110 -28.65 3.40 -45.90
N ARG A 111 -29.88 3.29 -45.44
CA ARG A 111 -31.09 3.60 -46.22
C ARG A 111 -31.06 3.07 -47.67
N GLY A 112 -30.69 1.78 -47.81
CA GLY A 112 -30.66 1.07 -49.10
C GLY A 112 -29.36 1.19 -49.90
N ILE A 113 -28.52 2.19 -49.67
CA ILE A 113 -27.24 2.43 -50.36
C ILE A 113 -26.12 1.61 -49.69
N PRO A 114 -25.35 0.78 -50.41
CA PRO A 114 -24.22 0.00 -49.88
C PRO A 114 -23.11 0.90 -49.30
N SER A 115 -22.58 0.52 -48.11
CA SER A 115 -21.38 1.08 -47.53
C SER A 115 -20.39 -0.04 -47.25
N ASN A 116 -19.18 0.06 -47.82
CA ASN A 116 -18.14 -0.98 -47.78
C ASN A 116 -16.98 -0.58 -46.85
N GLY A 117 -17.30 -0.04 -45.70
CA GLY A 117 -16.35 0.46 -44.69
C GLY A 117 -16.93 1.65 -43.94
N MET A 118 -16.07 2.28 -43.12
CA MET A 118 -16.43 3.43 -42.33
C MET A 118 -15.26 4.43 -42.29
N MET A 119 -15.49 5.71 -42.55
CA MET A 119 -14.54 6.78 -42.26
C MET A 119 -14.55 7.03 -40.75
N CYS A 120 -13.38 7.19 -40.12
CA CYS A 120 -13.24 7.22 -38.69
C CYS A 120 -13.08 8.66 -38.16
N SER A 121 -13.69 8.92 -37.00
CA SER A 121 -13.47 10.09 -36.19
C SER A 121 -12.23 9.91 -35.32
N ALA A 122 -11.73 10.98 -34.66
CA ALA A 122 -10.64 10.92 -33.71
C ALA A 122 -10.95 9.96 -32.53
N GLY A 123 -12.18 10.01 -31.99
CA GLY A 123 -12.60 9.13 -30.89
C GLY A 123 -12.63 7.65 -31.28
N GLU A 124 -13.04 7.32 -32.51
CA GLU A 124 -13.03 5.92 -33.02
C GLU A 124 -11.60 5.38 -33.26
N LEU A 125 -10.61 6.28 -33.41
CA LEU A 125 -9.19 5.95 -33.53
C LEU A 125 -8.45 5.99 -32.17
N ALA A 126 -9.14 6.25 -31.07
CA ALA A 126 -8.57 6.51 -29.74
C ALA A 126 -7.52 7.66 -29.72
N ILE A 127 -7.70 8.66 -30.58
CA ILE A 127 -6.88 9.86 -30.63
C ILE A 127 -7.46 10.91 -29.65
N ASP A 128 -6.58 11.55 -28.87
CA ASP A 128 -6.99 12.69 -28.03
C ASP A 128 -7.55 13.83 -28.90
N THR A 129 -8.69 14.35 -28.50
CA THR A 129 -9.38 15.41 -29.23
C THR A 129 -9.02 16.80 -28.77
N GLU A 130 -8.25 16.94 -27.68
CA GLU A 130 -7.83 18.22 -27.16
C GLU A 130 -6.88 18.93 -28.15
N GLY A 131 -7.22 20.16 -28.50
CA GLY A 131 -6.48 20.93 -29.49
C GLY A 131 -6.84 20.67 -30.95
N LEU A 132 -7.75 19.73 -31.25
CA LEU A 132 -8.28 19.57 -32.60
C LEU A 132 -9.31 20.66 -32.91
N PRO A 133 -9.45 21.08 -34.20
CA PRO A 133 -10.54 21.95 -34.61
C PRO A 133 -11.90 21.32 -34.26
N ASP A 134 -12.86 22.14 -33.83
CA ASP A 134 -14.23 21.71 -33.45
C ASP A 134 -14.88 20.79 -34.49
N GLU A 135 -14.63 21.04 -35.77
CA GLU A 135 -15.14 20.26 -36.89
C GLU A 135 -14.58 18.81 -36.91
N GLN A 136 -13.38 18.59 -36.36
CA GLN A 136 -12.74 17.27 -36.27
C GLN A 136 -13.03 16.56 -34.94
N VAL A 137 -13.31 17.30 -33.89
CA VAL A 137 -13.72 16.72 -32.59
C VAL A 137 -15.03 15.92 -32.75
N ASN A 138 -16.00 16.49 -33.49
CA ASN A 138 -17.33 15.90 -33.71
C ASN A 138 -17.54 15.33 -35.12
N GLY A 139 -16.52 15.30 -35.98
CA GLY A 139 -16.56 14.83 -37.36
C GLY A 139 -15.55 13.72 -37.69
N ILE A 140 -15.37 13.52 -39.00
CA ILE A 140 -14.31 12.60 -39.49
C ILE A 140 -12.95 13.27 -39.27
N TYR A 141 -11.95 12.47 -38.87
CA TYR A 141 -10.58 12.94 -38.73
C TYR A 141 -9.99 13.22 -40.13
N ILE A 142 -9.52 14.43 -40.39
CA ILE A 142 -8.95 14.82 -41.67
C ILE A 142 -7.43 14.81 -41.58
N LEU A 143 -6.79 14.01 -42.43
CA LEU A 143 -5.34 13.91 -42.51
C LEU A 143 -4.75 15.04 -43.39
N PRO A 144 -3.45 15.39 -43.21
CA PRO A 144 -2.77 16.35 -44.08
C PRO A 144 -2.91 15.99 -45.59
N PRO A 145 -2.97 17.00 -46.48
CA PRO A 145 -3.25 16.76 -47.91
C PRO A 145 -2.16 16.02 -48.68
N ASP A 146 -0.95 15.95 -48.13
CA ASP A 146 0.22 15.22 -48.65
C ASP A 146 0.34 13.78 -48.11
N THR A 147 -0.63 13.34 -47.30
CA THR A 147 -0.64 11.96 -46.75
C THR A 147 -0.73 10.91 -47.86
N PRO A 148 0.12 9.87 -47.89
CA PRO A 148 -0.01 8.75 -48.82
C PRO A 148 -1.34 8.02 -48.67
N VAL A 149 -1.94 7.61 -49.81
CA VAL A 149 -3.21 6.91 -49.88
C VAL A 149 -3.00 5.40 -49.90
N GLY A 150 -3.85 4.64 -49.19
CA GLY A 150 -3.81 3.18 -49.19
C GLY A 150 -2.77 2.57 -48.25
N VAL A 151 -2.19 3.39 -47.32
CA VAL A 151 -1.25 2.93 -46.30
C VAL A 151 -1.95 2.73 -44.96
N PRO A 152 -1.41 1.92 -44.03
CA PRO A 152 -1.96 1.77 -42.69
C PRO A 152 -2.08 3.13 -41.99
N ALA A 153 -3.25 3.44 -41.47
CA ALA A 153 -3.51 4.73 -40.80
C ALA A 153 -2.63 4.90 -39.53
N ALA A 154 -2.35 3.80 -38.82
CA ALA A 154 -1.48 3.81 -37.65
C ALA A 154 -0.10 4.41 -37.94
N GLN A 155 0.51 4.12 -39.13
CA GLN A 155 1.83 4.67 -39.50
C GLN A 155 1.78 6.19 -39.68
N VAL A 156 0.74 6.69 -40.34
CA VAL A 156 0.58 8.12 -40.62
C VAL A 156 0.23 8.91 -39.35
N LEU A 157 -0.49 8.27 -38.45
CA LEU A 157 -0.90 8.85 -37.15
C LEU A 157 0.20 8.73 -36.06
N GLY A 158 1.35 8.10 -36.36
CA GLY A 158 2.40 7.85 -35.37
C GLY A 158 1.98 6.87 -34.28
N LEU A 159 0.97 6.02 -34.54
CA LEU A 159 0.44 5.00 -33.61
C LEU A 159 1.03 3.61 -33.83
N ASP A 160 1.93 3.41 -34.80
CA ASP A 160 2.59 2.14 -35.12
C ASP A 160 3.79 1.86 -34.16
N ASP A 161 3.58 2.01 -32.85
CA ASP A 161 4.60 1.86 -31.83
C ASP A 161 4.18 0.85 -30.77
N VAL A 162 5.17 0.27 -30.10
CA VAL A 162 4.99 -0.60 -28.94
C VAL A 162 5.64 0.07 -27.74
N ILE A 163 4.86 0.29 -26.70
CA ILE A 163 5.28 0.96 -25.48
C ILE A 163 5.49 -0.09 -24.38
N LEU A 164 6.66 -0.10 -23.78
CA LEU A 164 6.97 -0.87 -22.59
C LEU A 164 6.71 0.00 -21.34
N GLU A 165 5.85 -0.46 -20.46
CA GLU A 165 5.55 0.19 -19.18
C GLU A 165 6.35 -0.48 -18.08
N PHE A 166 7.22 0.29 -17.41
CA PHE A 166 8.16 -0.19 -16.41
C PHE A 166 7.75 0.16 -15.00
N GLU A 167 7.87 -0.81 -14.07
CA GLU A 167 7.85 -0.60 -12.63
C GLU A 167 9.28 -0.61 -12.08
N LEU A 168 9.96 0.53 -12.16
CA LEU A 168 11.37 0.64 -11.80
C LEU A 168 11.57 0.71 -10.28
N THR A 169 12.49 -0.08 -9.76
CA THR A 169 12.90 -0.08 -8.36
C THR A 169 13.63 1.21 -7.97
N ALA A 170 13.61 1.55 -6.69
CA ALA A 170 14.16 2.82 -6.20
C ALA A 170 15.68 2.97 -6.42
N ASN A 171 16.43 1.87 -6.48
CA ASN A 171 17.88 1.84 -6.73
C ASN A 171 18.25 2.07 -8.21
N ARG A 172 17.33 1.80 -9.15
CA ARG A 172 17.60 1.89 -10.59
C ARG A 172 17.21 3.27 -11.15
N ALA A 173 17.76 4.34 -10.55
CA ALA A 173 17.59 5.72 -11.03
C ALA A 173 18.07 5.93 -12.48
N ASP A 174 19.09 5.22 -12.91
CA ASP A 174 19.65 5.23 -14.28
C ASP A 174 18.61 4.81 -15.33
N CYS A 175 17.71 3.88 -15.00
CA CYS A 175 16.66 3.38 -15.87
C CYS A 175 15.45 4.35 -16.02
N PHE A 176 15.42 5.49 -15.29
CA PHE A 176 14.41 6.54 -15.52
C PHE A 176 14.71 7.40 -16.74
N SER A 177 15.38 6.80 -17.76
CA SER A 177 15.71 7.40 -19.06
C SER A 177 15.66 6.36 -20.17
N VAL A 178 15.39 6.83 -21.40
CA VAL A 178 15.41 5.97 -22.58
C VAL A 178 16.81 5.40 -22.81
N ILE A 179 17.85 6.21 -22.66
CA ILE A 179 19.26 5.76 -22.77
C ILE A 179 19.62 4.76 -21.67
N GLY A 180 19.09 4.90 -20.47
CA GLY A 180 19.30 3.92 -19.39
C GLY A 180 18.70 2.56 -19.74
N ILE A 181 17.46 2.52 -20.22
CA ILE A 181 16.85 1.28 -20.72
C ILE A 181 17.57 0.73 -21.95
N ALA A 182 17.98 1.60 -22.90
CA ALA A 182 18.74 1.18 -24.07
C ALA A 182 20.08 0.53 -23.70
N ARG A 183 20.75 0.99 -22.62
CA ARG A 183 21.98 0.39 -22.08
C ARG A 183 21.72 -1.01 -21.55
N GLU A 184 20.63 -1.22 -20.85
CA GLU A 184 20.22 -2.55 -20.37
C GLU A 184 19.92 -3.50 -21.55
N VAL A 185 19.16 -3.04 -22.54
CA VAL A 185 18.87 -3.81 -23.75
C VAL A 185 20.16 -4.16 -24.49
N ALA A 186 21.09 -3.21 -24.64
CA ALA A 186 22.38 -3.44 -25.29
C ALA A 186 23.19 -4.51 -24.57
N ALA A 187 23.30 -4.44 -23.24
CA ALA A 187 24.02 -5.43 -22.42
C ALA A 187 23.38 -6.82 -22.53
N LEU A 188 22.04 -6.93 -22.46
CA LEU A 188 21.31 -8.20 -22.53
C LEU A 188 21.28 -8.85 -23.91
N THR A 189 21.40 -8.05 -24.99
CA THR A 189 21.38 -8.56 -26.38
C THR A 189 22.76 -8.67 -27.01
N GLY A 190 23.81 -8.19 -26.32
CA GLY A 190 25.17 -8.13 -26.83
C GLY A 190 25.36 -7.13 -27.97
N LYS A 191 24.45 -6.15 -28.09
CA LYS A 191 24.51 -5.08 -29.10
C LYS A 191 25.24 -3.86 -28.54
N SER A 192 25.65 -2.95 -29.43
CA SER A 192 26.34 -1.71 -29.04
C SER A 192 25.32 -0.60 -28.76
N LEU A 193 25.54 0.12 -27.65
CA LEU A 193 24.80 1.36 -27.35
C LEU A 193 25.32 2.50 -28.23
N ARG A 194 24.45 3.22 -28.90
CA ARG A 194 24.73 4.39 -29.72
C ARG A 194 24.31 5.65 -28.98
N MET A 195 25.28 6.41 -28.50
CA MET A 195 24.98 7.70 -27.85
C MET A 195 24.73 8.79 -28.88
N PRO A 196 23.81 9.75 -28.63
CA PRO A 196 23.62 10.87 -29.54
C PRO A 196 24.87 11.75 -29.54
N THR A 197 25.26 12.25 -30.75
CA THR A 197 26.27 13.29 -30.88
C THR A 197 25.67 14.62 -30.43
N ILE A 198 26.26 15.24 -29.41
CA ILE A 198 25.75 16.49 -28.81
C ILE A 198 26.75 17.61 -29.15
N GLU A 199 26.42 18.38 -30.17
CA GLU A 199 27.18 19.52 -30.62
C GLU A 199 26.24 20.70 -30.89
N VAL A 200 26.61 21.88 -30.40
CA VAL A 200 25.80 23.09 -30.61
C VAL A 200 26.63 24.19 -31.23
N LYS A 201 26.07 24.85 -32.22
CA LYS A 201 26.67 26.02 -32.84
C LYS A 201 26.39 27.26 -32.01
N GLU A 202 27.43 27.81 -31.40
CA GLU A 202 27.31 29.03 -30.55
C GLU A 202 27.49 30.30 -31.38
N THR A 203 26.82 31.35 -30.98
CA THR A 203 26.91 32.69 -31.58
C THR A 203 28.03 33.48 -30.91
N ALA A 204 29.12 33.71 -31.64
CA ALA A 204 30.30 34.42 -31.15
C ALA A 204 29.97 35.88 -30.70
N GLY A 205 30.66 36.27 -29.62
CA GLY A 205 30.58 37.64 -29.11
C GLY A 205 29.43 37.96 -28.14
N VAL A 206 28.63 36.98 -27.80
CA VAL A 206 27.59 37.10 -26.73
C VAL A 206 27.75 35.95 -25.76
N ARG A 207 28.41 36.20 -24.65
CA ARG A 207 28.72 35.14 -23.65
C ARG A 207 27.54 34.94 -22.69
N ALA A 208 27.18 33.73 -22.45
CA ALA A 208 26.11 33.37 -21.48
C ALA A 208 26.41 33.95 -20.09
N ALA A 209 27.66 33.90 -19.64
CA ALA A 209 28.09 34.42 -18.34
C ALA A 209 28.01 35.94 -18.19
N ASP A 210 27.88 36.70 -19.30
CA ASP A 210 27.67 38.14 -19.26
C ASP A 210 26.17 38.50 -19.18
N LEU A 211 25.29 37.51 -19.46
CA LEU A 211 23.84 37.69 -19.46
C LEU A 211 23.20 37.26 -18.13
N VAL A 212 23.61 36.15 -17.55
CA VAL A 212 23.00 35.61 -16.31
C VAL A 212 24.07 35.14 -15.34
N SER A 213 23.83 35.36 -14.04
CA SER A 213 24.67 34.88 -12.94
C SER A 213 24.00 33.72 -12.22
N ILE A 214 24.73 32.64 -11.97
CA ILE A 214 24.24 31.44 -11.26
C ILE A 214 25.01 31.29 -9.95
N HIS A 215 24.27 31.05 -8.84
CA HIS A 215 24.85 30.87 -7.52
C HIS A 215 24.26 29.63 -6.83
N ILE A 216 25.08 28.99 -5.99
CA ILE A 216 24.66 27.89 -5.10
C ILE A 216 25.01 28.33 -3.67
N ASP A 217 24.02 28.68 -2.87
CA ASP A 217 24.22 29.08 -1.47
C ASP A 217 24.33 27.87 -0.55
N ASP A 218 23.61 26.77 -0.86
CA ASP A 218 23.64 25.53 -0.08
C ASP A 218 24.14 24.36 -0.95
N LYS A 219 25.45 24.09 -0.86
CA LYS A 219 26.12 23.01 -1.59
C LYS A 219 25.72 21.59 -1.18
N GLU A 220 25.08 21.43 -0.01
CA GLU A 220 24.56 20.12 0.45
C GLU A 220 23.21 19.83 -0.20
N LEU A 221 22.46 20.84 -0.57
CA LEU A 221 21.14 20.69 -1.19
C LEU A 221 21.17 20.80 -2.71
N CYS A 222 22.13 21.57 -3.28
CA CYS A 222 22.37 21.66 -4.71
C CYS A 222 23.84 21.33 -5.00
N HIS A 223 24.08 20.19 -5.64
CA HIS A 223 25.45 19.73 -5.90
C HIS A 223 26.08 20.36 -7.14
N ARG A 224 25.25 20.62 -8.16
CA ARG A 224 25.68 21.26 -9.41
C ARG A 224 24.54 22.00 -10.05
N PHE A 225 24.85 23.13 -10.70
CA PHE A 225 23.90 23.92 -11.47
C PHE A 225 24.58 24.37 -12.78
N SER A 226 24.04 23.88 -13.91
CA SER A 226 24.52 24.25 -15.25
C SER A 226 23.43 25.00 -16.00
N ALA A 227 23.79 26.05 -16.75
CA ALA A 227 22.84 26.83 -17.51
C ALA A 227 23.37 27.20 -18.89
N ARG A 228 22.46 27.37 -19.86
CA ARG A 228 22.70 27.99 -21.18
C ARG A 228 21.66 29.07 -21.46
N VAL A 229 22.07 30.06 -22.23
CA VAL A 229 21.19 31.16 -22.64
C VAL A 229 20.90 31.05 -24.14
N LEU A 230 19.60 31.04 -24.45
CA LEU A 230 19.08 31.00 -25.81
C LEU A 230 18.48 32.39 -26.15
N ARG A 231 18.79 32.93 -27.31
CA ARG A 231 18.31 34.22 -27.78
C ARG A 231 17.53 34.07 -29.08
N ASP A 232 16.78 35.09 -29.41
CA ASP A 232 15.92 35.15 -30.60
C ASP A 232 14.97 33.93 -30.65
N VAL A 233 14.50 33.51 -29.45
CA VAL A 233 13.65 32.34 -29.28
C VAL A 233 12.30 32.56 -29.97
N LYS A 234 11.89 31.54 -30.73
CA LYS A 234 10.57 31.50 -31.38
C LYS A 234 9.79 30.32 -30.76
N VAL A 235 8.88 30.66 -29.86
CA VAL A 235 7.95 29.65 -29.31
C VAL A 235 6.97 29.28 -30.42
N ALA A 236 6.90 27.98 -30.70
CA ALA A 236 6.15 27.40 -31.80
C ALA A 236 5.67 25.99 -31.51
N PRO A 237 4.75 25.42 -32.27
CA PRO A 237 4.40 24.01 -32.17
C PRO A 237 5.61 23.10 -32.37
N THR A 238 5.67 22.03 -31.60
CA THR A 238 6.74 21.02 -31.64
C THR A 238 6.65 20.17 -32.91
N PRO A 239 7.79 19.80 -33.55
CA PRO A 239 7.78 18.89 -34.69
C PRO A 239 7.17 17.53 -34.37
N ALA A 240 6.40 16.96 -35.32
CA ALA A 240 5.61 15.74 -35.14
C ALA A 240 6.41 14.55 -34.59
N TRP A 241 7.67 14.36 -35.05
CA TRP A 241 8.52 13.26 -34.57
C TRP A 241 8.81 13.33 -33.06
N MET A 242 8.93 14.54 -32.48
CA MET A 242 9.14 14.73 -31.06
C MET A 242 7.84 14.57 -30.27
N VAL A 243 6.72 15.09 -30.83
CA VAL A 243 5.39 14.89 -30.26
C VAL A 243 5.06 13.39 -30.14
N ASP A 244 5.38 12.59 -31.17
CA ASP A 244 5.16 11.14 -31.14
C ASP A 244 6.00 10.45 -30.04
N ARG A 245 7.25 10.87 -29.84
CA ARG A 245 8.12 10.34 -28.75
C ARG A 245 7.57 10.66 -27.39
N LEU A 246 7.15 11.93 -27.18
CA LEU A 246 6.60 12.38 -25.91
C LEU A 246 5.26 11.69 -25.60
N ARG A 247 4.39 11.57 -26.60
CA ARG A 247 3.12 10.84 -26.49
C ARG A 247 3.34 9.37 -26.10
N GLY A 248 4.31 8.69 -26.75
CA GLY A 248 4.70 7.32 -26.40
C GLY A 248 5.28 7.16 -25.00
N ALA A 249 5.72 8.26 -24.36
CA ALA A 249 6.16 8.31 -22.97
C ALA A 249 5.08 8.85 -22.02
N GLY A 250 3.85 9.09 -22.50
CA GLY A 250 2.74 9.60 -21.69
C GLY A 250 2.82 11.11 -21.38
N ILE A 251 3.63 11.88 -22.12
CA ILE A 251 3.78 13.32 -21.97
C ILE A 251 3.00 14.03 -23.07
N ARG A 252 2.17 14.99 -22.68
CA ARG A 252 1.46 15.87 -23.59
C ARG A 252 2.39 16.98 -24.11
N SER A 253 2.34 17.24 -25.42
CA SER A 253 3.04 18.35 -26.06
C SER A 253 2.41 19.69 -25.68
N ILE A 254 3.24 20.71 -25.44
CA ILE A 254 2.83 22.08 -25.12
C ILE A 254 3.37 23.05 -26.16
N ASN A 255 4.69 23.23 -26.20
CA ASN A 255 5.39 24.03 -27.21
C ASN A 255 6.84 23.51 -27.32
N ASN A 256 7.54 23.93 -28.38
CA ASN A 256 8.89 23.45 -28.68
C ASN A 256 9.90 23.64 -27.53
N VAL A 257 9.81 24.69 -26.70
CA VAL A 257 10.74 24.93 -25.58
C VAL A 257 10.47 23.95 -24.45
N VAL A 258 9.23 23.84 -23.99
CA VAL A 258 8.83 22.94 -22.90
C VAL A 258 9.01 21.48 -23.32
N ASP A 259 8.64 21.14 -24.54
CA ASP A 259 8.72 19.78 -25.06
C ASP A 259 10.17 19.29 -25.20
N VAL A 260 11.10 20.18 -25.60
CA VAL A 260 12.54 19.85 -25.60
C VAL A 260 13.05 19.59 -24.20
N THR A 261 12.62 20.34 -23.18
CA THR A 261 13.03 20.04 -21.79
C THR A 261 12.51 18.67 -21.33
N ASN A 262 11.26 18.33 -21.64
CA ASN A 262 10.67 17.04 -21.36
C ASN A 262 11.34 15.91 -22.16
N PHE A 263 11.62 16.14 -23.45
CA PHE A 263 12.30 15.16 -24.30
C PHE A 263 13.68 14.80 -23.75
N VAL A 264 14.51 15.78 -23.39
CA VAL A 264 15.85 15.56 -22.85
C VAL A 264 15.79 14.92 -21.46
N MET A 265 14.83 15.29 -20.62
CA MET A 265 14.59 14.60 -19.35
C MET A 265 14.30 13.11 -19.56
N LEU A 266 13.46 12.75 -20.51
CA LEU A 266 13.18 11.36 -20.84
C LEU A 266 14.35 10.66 -21.53
N GLU A 267 15.05 11.34 -22.45
CA GLU A 267 16.19 10.80 -23.19
C GLU A 267 17.34 10.45 -22.26
N LEU A 268 17.79 11.42 -21.42
CA LEU A 268 19.03 11.37 -20.63
C LEU A 268 18.80 11.13 -19.13
N GLY A 269 17.56 11.24 -18.63
CA GLY A 269 17.26 11.12 -17.21
C GLY A 269 17.54 12.39 -16.38
N GLN A 270 17.90 13.50 -17.02
CA GLN A 270 18.20 14.78 -16.39
C GLN A 270 17.04 15.74 -16.59
N PRO A 271 16.28 16.10 -15.53
CA PRO A 271 15.25 17.12 -15.63
C PRO A 271 15.88 18.49 -15.94
N LEU A 272 15.20 19.27 -16.78
CA LEU A 272 15.54 20.63 -17.11
C LEU A 272 14.39 21.59 -16.78
N HIS A 273 14.73 22.86 -16.63
CA HIS A 273 13.75 23.94 -16.57
C HIS A 273 14.14 25.07 -17.52
N ALA A 274 13.13 25.79 -18.03
CA ALA A 274 13.30 26.94 -18.91
C ALA A 274 12.67 28.17 -18.28
N TYR A 275 13.46 29.23 -18.11
CA TYR A 275 13.00 30.50 -17.59
C TYR A 275 12.94 31.56 -18.68
N ASP A 276 11.92 32.42 -18.66
CA ASP A 276 11.92 33.67 -19.43
C ASP A 276 12.95 34.63 -18.80
N TYR A 277 14.00 34.92 -19.54
CA TYR A 277 15.13 35.78 -19.11
C TYR A 277 14.67 37.14 -18.61
N ASP A 278 13.71 37.77 -19.30
CA ASP A 278 13.24 39.13 -18.99
C ASP A 278 12.43 39.20 -17.69
N ARG A 279 11.99 38.04 -17.20
CA ARG A 279 11.23 37.87 -15.95
C ARG A 279 12.10 37.48 -14.75
N ILE A 280 13.40 37.29 -14.94
CA ILE A 280 14.38 36.99 -13.86
C ILE A 280 14.90 38.30 -13.31
N ALA A 281 14.49 38.65 -12.11
CA ALA A 281 14.95 39.88 -11.45
C ALA A 281 16.47 39.85 -11.23
N GLY A 282 17.15 40.93 -11.68
CA GLY A 282 18.62 41.06 -11.60
C GLY A 282 19.40 40.03 -12.43
N HIS A 283 18.72 39.31 -13.33
CA HIS A 283 19.32 38.25 -14.18
C HIS A 283 20.24 37.28 -13.39
N THR A 284 19.77 36.90 -12.19
CA THR A 284 20.51 36.02 -11.27
C THR A 284 19.60 34.90 -10.83
N LEU A 285 20.13 33.67 -10.85
CA LEU A 285 19.44 32.52 -10.28
C LEU A 285 20.29 31.91 -9.17
N THR A 286 19.71 31.73 -8.00
CA THR A 286 20.38 31.20 -6.80
C THR A 286 19.65 29.98 -6.26
N ALA A 287 20.33 28.86 -6.18
CA ALA A 287 19.82 27.69 -5.45
C ALA A 287 20.07 27.87 -3.96
N ARG A 288 19.01 28.08 -3.19
CA ARG A 288 19.06 28.36 -1.74
C ARG A 288 17.92 27.69 -0.97
N ARG A 289 18.04 27.67 0.34
CA ARG A 289 16.87 27.32 1.18
C ARG A 289 15.81 28.42 1.10
N ALA A 290 14.56 27.99 1.10
CA ALA A 290 13.43 28.91 1.24
C ALA A 290 13.47 29.61 2.60
N ARG A 291 12.93 30.83 2.69
CA ARG A 291 12.70 31.50 3.96
C ARG A 291 11.33 31.13 4.49
N ALA A 292 11.19 30.92 5.80
CA ALA A 292 9.89 30.62 6.39
C ALA A 292 8.87 31.74 6.10
N GLY A 293 7.69 31.35 5.58
CA GLY A 293 6.65 32.31 5.17
C GLY A 293 6.83 32.89 3.76
N GLU A 294 7.88 32.53 3.04
CA GLU A 294 8.10 32.94 1.66
C GLU A 294 7.03 32.35 0.74
N GLN A 295 6.48 33.15 -0.17
CA GLN A 295 5.40 32.75 -1.06
C GLN A 295 5.94 32.45 -2.46
N LEU A 296 5.38 31.42 -3.08
CA LEU A 296 5.64 31.04 -4.47
C LEU A 296 4.34 30.66 -5.16
N HIS A 297 4.07 31.29 -6.31
CA HIS A 297 3.01 30.91 -7.22
C HIS A 297 3.56 29.93 -8.25
N THR A 298 3.10 28.68 -8.22
CA THR A 298 3.61 27.59 -9.06
C THR A 298 2.81 27.43 -10.35
N LEU A 299 3.39 26.75 -11.37
CA LEU A 299 2.80 26.53 -12.70
C LEU A 299 1.42 25.85 -12.71
N ASP A 300 1.05 25.18 -11.63
CA ASP A 300 -0.29 24.58 -11.41
C ASP A 300 -1.30 25.58 -10.80
N ASP A 301 -1.03 26.89 -10.91
CA ASP A 301 -1.83 28.00 -10.41
C ASP A 301 -2.09 27.95 -8.89
N SER A 302 -1.16 27.36 -8.14
CA SER A 302 -1.26 27.19 -6.70
C SER A 302 -0.33 28.14 -5.95
N ASN A 303 -0.85 28.89 -4.96
CA ASN A 303 -0.05 29.67 -4.04
C ASN A 303 0.47 28.82 -2.90
N ARG A 304 1.79 28.72 -2.75
CA ARG A 304 2.48 27.90 -1.76
C ARG A 304 3.25 28.75 -0.77
N ILE A 305 3.21 28.36 0.50
CA ILE A 305 3.93 29.04 1.58
C ILE A 305 5.01 28.10 2.08
N ALA A 306 6.26 28.56 2.02
CA ALA A 306 7.42 27.81 2.47
C ALA A 306 7.51 27.75 4.00
N VAL A 307 7.99 26.61 4.53
CA VAL A 307 8.27 26.44 5.97
C VAL A 307 9.75 26.64 6.33
N GLY A 308 10.63 26.79 5.32
CA GLY A 308 12.04 27.14 5.49
C GLY A 308 13.02 25.98 5.33
N ASP A 309 12.57 24.77 5.04
CA ASP A 309 13.42 23.59 4.79
C ASP A 309 13.42 23.13 3.31
N GLU A 310 12.62 23.78 2.46
CA GLU A 310 12.57 23.55 1.03
C GLU A 310 13.79 24.13 0.32
N LEU A 311 14.18 23.49 -0.79
CA LEU A 311 15.10 24.07 -1.74
C LEU A 311 14.31 24.85 -2.81
N VAL A 312 14.70 26.09 -3.06
CA VAL A 312 14.13 26.94 -4.12
C VAL A 312 15.22 27.44 -5.04
N ILE A 313 14.84 27.66 -6.31
CA ILE A 313 15.60 28.51 -7.20
C ILE A 313 14.97 29.91 -7.10
N ALA A 314 15.78 30.89 -6.75
CA ALA A 314 15.32 32.27 -6.54
C ALA A 314 16.10 33.23 -7.43
N ASP A 315 15.43 34.27 -7.87
CA ASP A 315 16.09 35.45 -8.45
C ASP A 315 16.56 36.42 -7.35
N SER A 316 16.93 37.63 -7.69
CA SER A 316 17.39 38.65 -6.72
C SER A 316 16.29 39.09 -5.74
N GLU A 317 15.02 38.89 -6.04
CA GLU A 317 13.88 39.42 -5.28
C GLU A 317 13.04 38.31 -4.61
N LYS A 318 12.73 37.20 -5.34
CA LYS A 318 11.77 36.20 -4.94
C LYS A 318 12.12 34.77 -5.43
N PRO A 319 11.47 33.74 -4.92
CA PRO A 319 11.57 32.38 -5.51
C PRO A 319 10.99 32.37 -6.93
N ALA A 320 11.73 31.79 -7.87
CA ALA A 320 11.32 31.50 -9.24
C ALA A 320 10.83 30.06 -9.43
N GLY A 321 11.03 29.16 -8.45
CA GLY A 321 10.54 27.79 -8.50
C GLY A 321 10.90 26.97 -7.26
N LEU A 322 10.14 25.88 -7.02
CA LEU A 322 10.52 24.80 -6.10
C LEU A 322 11.51 23.88 -6.84
N ALA A 323 12.76 23.91 -6.40
CA ALA A 323 13.82 23.17 -7.05
C ALA A 323 13.49 21.69 -7.23
N GLY A 324 13.56 21.23 -8.48
CA GLY A 324 13.33 19.83 -8.84
C GLY A 324 11.89 19.33 -8.68
N ILE A 325 10.90 20.18 -8.39
CA ILE A 325 9.50 19.80 -8.21
C ILE A 325 8.61 20.52 -9.23
N MET A 326 8.56 21.86 -9.16
CA MET A 326 7.67 22.67 -9.99
C MET A 326 8.21 24.09 -10.17
N GLY A 327 8.21 24.59 -11.41
CA GLY A 327 8.57 25.96 -11.71
C GLY A 327 7.56 26.99 -11.18
N GLY A 328 7.97 28.24 -11.10
CA GLY A 328 7.09 29.35 -10.77
C GLY A 328 6.40 29.93 -12.01
N LEU A 329 5.14 30.31 -11.86
CA LEU A 329 4.31 30.89 -12.92
C LEU A 329 4.87 32.24 -13.41
N ASP A 330 5.44 33.02 -12.51
CA ASP A 330 5.96 34.34 -12.81
C ASP A 330 7.16 34.35 -13.78
N SER A 331 7.90 33.24 -13.87
CA SER A 331 9.08 33.07 -14.74
C SER A 331 8.84 32.16 -15.93
N GLU A 332 7.57 31.81 -16.19
CA GLU A 332 7.16 30.89 -17.26
C GLU A 332 7.51 31.42 -18.65
N VAL A 333 7.89 30.52 -19.55
CA VAL A 333 8.05 30.75 -20.98
C VAL A 333 6.67 30.89 -21.64
N THR A 334 6.45 31.99 -22.31
CA THR A 334 5.19 32.32 -23.02
C THR A 334 5.46 32.51 -24.51
N ASP A 335 4.40 32.66 -25.32
CA ASP A 335 4.51 32.92 -26.76
C ASP A 335 5.27 34.25 -27.08
N GLN A 336 5.45 35.12 -26.09
CA GLN A 336 6.16 36.39 -26.23
C GLN A 336 7.62 36.34 -25.79
N THR A 337 8.06 35.23 -25.23
CA THR A 337 9.42 35.01 -24.72
C THR A 337 10.41 35.01 -25.89
N THR A 338 11.43 35.88 -25.82
CA THR A 338 12.48 36.01 -26.85
C THR A 338 13.85 35.53 -26.39
N THR A 339 14.06 35.45 -25.07
CA THR A 339 15.31 34.94 -24.49
C THR A 339 15.00 33.97 -23.37
N VAL A 340 15.61 32.81 -23.40
CA VAL A 340 15.39 31.72 -22.45
C VAL A 340 16.69 31.36 -21.73
N VAL A 341 16.60 31.17 -20.42
CA VAL A 341 17.65 30.54 -19.62
C VAL A 341 17.26 29.07 -19.37
N LEU A 342 18.03 28.12 -19.93
CA LEU A 342 17.89 26.71 -19.67
C LEU A 342 18.68 26.33 -18.42
N GLU A 343 18.03 25.62 -17.51
CA GLU A 343 18.60 25.05 -16.29
C GLU A 343 18.74 23.53 -16.40
N ALA A 344 19.87 22.99 -15.94
CA ALA A 344 20.06 21.59 -15.57
C ALA A 344 20.83 21.52 -14.27
N ALA A 345 20.24 20.94 -13.23
CA ALA A 345 20.85 20.91 -11.90
C ALA A 345 20.82 19.52 -11.27
N SER A 346 21.61 19.32 -10.21
CA SER A 346 21.57 18.14 -9.37
C SER A 346 21.22 18.54 -7.93
N PHE A 347 20.08 18.06 -7.43
CA PHE A 347 19.55 18.39 -6.13
C PHE A 347 19.58 17.20 -5.17
N HIS A 348 19.64 17.48 -3.87
CA HIS A 348 19.61 16.47 -2.81
C HIS A 348 18.26 15.73 -2.77
N GLY A 349 18.23 14.48 -3.23
CA GLY A 349 17.02 13.68 -3.42
C GLY A 349 16.11 13.59 -2.18
N PRO A 350 16.64 13.29 -0.98
CA PRO A 350 15.83 13.24 0.24
C PRO A 350 15.09 14.55 0.56
N THR A 351 15.66 15.71 0.25
CA THR A 351 14.99 17.02 0.44
C THR A 351 13.85 17.18 -0.56
N ILE A 352 14.09 16.87 -1.85
CA ILE A 352 13.03 16.92 -2.88
C ILE A 352 11.87 16.00 -2.49
N ARG A 353 12.17 14.76 -2.09
CA ARG A 353 11.15 13.79 -1.66
C ARG A 353 10.31 14.30 -0.48
N ARG A 354 10.95 14.85 0.57
CA ARG A 354 10.23 15.39 1.73
C ARG A 354 9.33 16.55 1.35
N THR A 355 9.83 17.48 0.56
CA THR A 355 9.06 18.63 0.07
C THR A 355 7.88 18.19 -0.78
N ALA A 356 8.11 17.37 -1.82
CA ALA A 356 7.07 16.84 -2.71
C ALA A 356 5.96 16.12 -1.93
N ARG A 357 6.34 15.28 -0.95
CA ARG A 357 5.39 14.55 -0.10
C ARG A 357 4.58 15.48 0.80
N ARG A 358 5.22 16.50 1.40
CA ARG A 358 4.56 17.46 2.28
C ARG A 358 3.51 18.30 1.56
N ILE A 359 3.82 18.73 0.33
CA ILE A 359 2.88 19.55 -0.48
C ILE A 359 1.91 18.70 -1.31
N GLY A 360 2.04 17.35 -1.29
CA GLY A 360 1.19 16.44 -2.05
C GLY A 360 1.39 16.52 -3.57
N LEU A 361 2.54 17.00 -4.05
CA LEU A 361 2.83 17.20 -5.48
C LEU A 361 3.97 16.27 -5.94
N ARG A 362 3.69 15.42 -6.90
CA ARG A 362 4.66 14.56 -7.56
C ARG A 362 4.70 14.87 -9.05
N SER A 363 5.88 15.22 -9.56
CA SER A 363 6.13 15.47 -10.99
C SER A 363 7.13 14.45 -11.54
N GLU A 364 7.26 14.35 -12.88
CA GLU A 364 8.28 13.54 -13.54
C GLU A 364 9.70 13.96 -13.14
N ALA A 365 9.92 15.24 -12.91
CA ALA A 365 11.18 15.78 -12.42
C ALA A 365 11.45 15.34 -10.98
N SER A 366 10.48 15.53 -10.06
CA SER A 366 10.65 15.15 -8.65
C SER A 366 10.86 13.65 -8.48
N GLY A 367 10.21 12.83 -9.30
CA GLY A 367 10.38 11.39 -9.32
C GLY A 367 11.81 10.94 -9.69
N ARG A 368 12.52 11.71 -10.53
CA ARG A 368 13.93 11.49 -10.87
C ARG A 368 14.87 12.01 -9.79
N PHE A 369 14.68 13.26 -9.35
CA PHE A 369 15.53 13.86 -8.31
C PHE A 369 15.49 13.10 -6.99
N GLU A 370 14.31 12.62 -6.55
CA GLU A 370 14.20 11.87 -5.28
C GLU A 370 15.02 10.55 -5.26
N ARG A 371 15.27 9.97 -6.45
CA ARG A 371 16.08 8.75 -6.62
C ARG A 371 17.55 9.04 -6.88
N GLY A 372 17.88 10.27 -7.23
CA GLY A 372 19.21 10.74 -7.60
C GLY A 372 19.39 10.83 -9.12
N VAL A 373 19.94 11.93 -9.56
CA VAL A 373 20.33 12.17 -10.96
C VAL A 373 21.85 12.17 -11.07
N ASP A 374 22.36 11.89 -12.27
CA ASP A 374 23.79 11.93 -12.55
C ASP A 374 24.30 13.39 -12.61
N GLU A 375 25.04 13.84 -11.58
CA GLU A 375 25.62 15.18 -11.53
C GLU A 375 26.47 15.52 -12.76
N THR A 376 27.08 14.53 -13.41
CA THR A 376 27.93 14.76 -14.59
C THR A 376 27.13 14.99 -15.87
N ALA A 377 25.83 14.64 -15.86
CA ALA A 377 24.96 14.76 -17.02
C ALA A 377 24.43 16.18 -17.27
N THR A 378 24.51 17.09 -16.29
CA THR A 378 23.89 18.45 -16.37
C THR A 378 24.33 19.24 -17.60
N ILE A 379 25.66 19.34 -17.85
CA ILE A 379 26.20 20.05 -19.03
C ILE A 379 25.71 19.39 -20.33
N ARG A 380 25.76 18.06 -20.38
CA ARG A 380 25.33 17.30 -21.56
C ARG A 380 23.85 17.54 -21.87
N ALA A 381 23.01 17.51 -20.83
CA ALA A 381 21.58 17.69 -20.97
C ALA A 381 21.22 19.11 -21.43
N VAL A 382 21.76 20.16 -20.77
CA VAL A 382 21.48 21.54 -21.17
C VAL A 382 22.01 21.87 -22.57
N THR A 383 23.13 21.23 -22.99
CA THR A 383 23.68 21.36 -24.34
C THR A 383 22.81 20.64 -25.37
N ARG A 384 22.28 19.42 -25.02
CA ARG A 384 21.36 18.68 -25.89
C ARG A 384 20.07 19.46 -26.14
N ALA A 385 19.49 20.08 -25.10
CA ALA A 385 18.30 20.92 -25.25
C ALA A 385 18.56 22.13 -26.17
N ALA A 386 19.70 22.82 -25.97
CA ALA A 386 20.09 23.94 -26.83
C ALA A 386 20.32 23.49 -28.29
N GLN A 387 20.95 22.34 -28.51
CA GLN A 387 21.14 21.74 -29.83
C GLN A 387 19.80 21.50 -30.54
N LEU A 388 18.84 20.83 -29.86
CA LEU A 388 17.54 20.48 -30.44
C LEU A 388 16.74 21.74 -30.82
N LEU A 389 16.74 22.78 -30.00
CA LEU A 389 16.08 24.03 -30.31
C LEU A 389 16.76 24.80 -31.49
N ALA A 390 18.08 24.76 -31.54
CA ALA A 390 18.83 25.35 -32.65
C ALA A 390 18.61 24.59 -33.98
N GLU A 391 18.52 23.25 -33.94
CA GLU A 391 18.22 22.40 -35.12
C GLU A 391 16.81 22.64 -35.69
N MET A 392 15.88 23.14 -34.84
CA MET A 392 14.53 23.56 -35.22
C MET A 392 14.47 25.00 -35.76
N ASP A 393 15.60 25.70 -35.91
CA ASP A 393 15.67 27.14 -36.19
C ASP A 393 14.85 28.00 -35.20
N ALA A 394 14.68 27.48 -33.94
CA ALA A 394 13.88 28.14 -32.93
C ALA A 394 14.67 29.13 -32.07
N CYS A 395 16.00 29.13 -32.14
CA CYS A 395 16.84 30.05 -31.34
C CYS A 395 18.25 30.21 -31.90
N THR A 396 18.95 31.24 -31.39
CA THR A 396 20.42 31.31 -31.40
C THR A 396 20.99 31.02 -30.03
N VAL A 397 22.13 30.35 -29.93
CA VAL A 397 22.74 29.93 -28.66
C VAL A 397 23.89 30.84 -28.27
N ALA A 398 23.84 31.48 -27.09
CA ALA A 398 24.92 32.29 -26.56
C ALA A 398 26.19 31.47 -26.31
N GLU A 399 27.38 32.11 -26.44
CA GLU A 399 28.68 31.48 -26.27
C GLU A 399 28.89 30.98 -24.82
N GLY A 400 29.28 29.69 -24.69
CA GLY A 400 29.63 29.07 -23.42
C GLY A 400 28.48 28.51 -22.62
N THR A 401 28.82 27.64 -21.68
CA THR A 401 27.91 27.08 -20.68
C THR A 401 28.32 27.61 -19.30
N ILE A 402 27.37 28.11 -18.53
CA ILE A 402 27.61 28.44 -17.13
C ILE A 402 27.52 27.15 -16.33
N ASP A 403 28.53 26.85 -15.52
CA ASP A 403 28.59 25.62 -14.71
C ASP A 403 29.15 25.92 -13.34
N VAL A 404 28.28 25.80 -12.33
CA VAL A 404 28.65 25.97 -10.92
C VAL A 404 28.66 24.61 -10.26
N ASN A 405 29.86 24.10 -9.91
CA ASN A 405 30.09 22.80 -9.29
C ASN A 405 31.01 22.97 -8.08
N PRO A 406 30.46 23.30 -6.90
CA PRO A 406 31.27 23.64 -5.71
C PRO A 406 32.01 22.44 -5.09
N ALA A 407 31.55 21.20 -5.38
CA ALA A 407 32.11 19.98 -4.82
C ALA A 407 32.04 18.83 -5.86
N PRO A 408 32.96 18.81 -6.85
CA PRO A 408 32.92 17.79 -7.89
C PRO A 408 32.95 16.38 -7.32
N ARG A 409 32.06 15.51 -7.80
CA ARG A 409 31.95 14.11 -7.36
C ARG A 409 33.22 13.33 -7.72
N VAL A 410 33.75 12.64 -6.72
CA VAL A 410 34.84 11.67 -6.92
C VAL A 410 34.19 10.34 -7.36
N PRO A 411 34.71 9.71 -8.44
CA PRO A 411 34.19 8.41 -8.88
C PRO A 411 34.32 7.35 -7.78
N THR A 412 33.25 6.55 -7.59
CA THR A 412 33.31 5.39 -6.70
C THR A 412 34.18 4.32 -7.31
N VAL A 413 35.17 3.85 -6.55
CA VAL A 413 36.11 2.80 -6.97
C VAL A 413 36.00 1.63 -6.01
N LEU A 414 35.72 0.45 -6.55
CA LEU A 414 35.57 -0.79 -5.80
C LEU A 414 36.62 -1.81 -6.25
N THR A 415 36.91 -2.78 -5.39
CA THR A 415 37.69 -3.96 -5.75
C THR A 415 36.92 -5.20 -5.39
N PHE A 416 36.82 -6.16 -6.30
CA PHE A 416 36.19 -7.43 -6.03
C PHE A 416 37.07 -8.63 -6.39
N SER A 417 36.85 -9.73 -5.67
CA SER A 417 37.41 -11.04 -6.02
C SER A 417 36.35 -11.83 -6.79
N ALA A 418 36.67 -12.30 -7.98
CA ALA A 418 35.77 -13.11 -8.79
C ALA A 418 35.30 -14.37 -8.03
N ARG A 419 36.23 -14.98 -7.27
CA ARG A 419 35.92 -16.13 -6.42
C ARG A 419 34.88 -15.77 -5.35
N ALA A 420 35.04 -14.65 -4.64
CA ALA A 420 34.12 -14.24 -3.61
C ALA A 420 32.73 -13.93 -4.17
N VAL A 421 32.64 -13.29 -5.33
CA VAL A 421 31.39 -13.05 -6.06
C VAL A 421 30.73 -14.36 -6.47
N ALA A 422 31.48 -15.31 -7.07
CA ALA A 422 30.99 -16.62 -7.47
C ALA A 422 30.47 -17.44 -6.28
N GLU A 423 31.18 -17.43 -5.14
CA GLU A 423 30.78 -18.10 -3.91
C GLU A 423 29.48 -17.49 -3.33
N ARG A 424 29.35 -16.16 -3.36
CA ARG A 424 28.14 -15.44 -2.91
C ARG A 424 26.92 -15.76 -3.77
N ILE A 425 27.07 -15.75 -5.09
CA ILE A 425 26.02 -16.09 -6.05
C ILE A 425 25.70 -17.60 -5.98
N GLY A 426 26.67 -18.40 -5.62
CA GLY A 426 26.55 -19.86 -5.54
C GLY A 426 26.67 -20.55 -6.91
N ALA A 427 27.23 -19.86 -7.91
CA ALA A 427 27.46 -20.37 -9.27
C ALA A 427 28.92 -20.22 -9.68
N ASN A 428 29.42 -21.11 -10.53
CA ASN A 428 30.78 -21.02 -11.05
C ASN A 428 30.81 -20.10 -12.27
N ILE A 429 31.05 -18.80 -12.04
CA ILE A 429 31.09 -17.76 -13.07
C ILE A 429 32.55 -17.33 -13.25
N PRO A 430 33.10 -17.39 -14.47
CA PRO A 430 34.47 -16.96 -14.74
C PRO A 430 34.67 -15.46 -14.52
N GLY A 431 35.80 -15.05 -13.92
CA GLY A 431 36.07 -13.63 -13.63
C GLY A 431 36.07 -12.74 -14.87
N GLU A 432 36.60 -13.22 -16.02
CA GLU A 432 36.58 -12.45 -17.27
C GLU A 432 35.15 -12.26 -17.82
N TRP A 433 34.25 -13.24 -17.61
CA TRP A 433 32.85 -13.07 -17.96
C TRP A 433 32.19 -11.96 -17.07
N MET A 434 32.48 -11.97 -15.74
CA MET A 434 32.02 -10.91 -14.83
C MET A 434 32.51 -9.53 -15.27
N ALA A 435 33.78 -9.42 -15.59
CA ALA A 435 34.39 -8.19 -16.08
C ALA A 435 33.76 -7.72 -17.41
N SER A 436 33.50 -8.63 -18.34
CA SER A 436 32.84 -8.34 -19.63
C SER A 436 31.38 -7.87 -19.41
N ALA A 437 30.64 -8.52 -18.54
CA ALA A 437 29.29 -8.15 -18.19
C ALA A 437 29.22 -6.74 -17.58
N LEU A 438 30.11 -6.42 -16.64
CA LEU A 438 30.20 -5.08 -16.06
C LEU A 438 30.58 -4.02 -17.11
N ARG A 439 31.56 -4.31 -17.99
CA ARG A 439 31.92 -3.39 -19.08
C ARG A 439 30.74 -3.10 -20.02
N SER A 440 29.89 -4.07 -20.30
CA SER A 440 28.69 -3.86 -21.14
C SER A 440 27.70 -2.87 -20.55
N LEU A 441 27.69 -2.69 -19.21
CA LEU A 441 26.89 -1.70 -18.48
C LEU A 441 27.60 -0.34 -18.32
N GLY A 442 28.84 -0.21 -18.85
CA GLY A 442 29.63 1.02 -18.80
C GLY A 442 30.57 1.16 -17.61
N PHE A 443 30.74 0.11 -16.80
CA PHE A 443 31.79 0.11 -15.76
C PHE A 443 33.20 0.02 -16.41
N ILE A 444 34.17 0.71 -15.82
CA ILE A 444 35.58 0.53 -16.21
C ILE A 444 36.17 -0.56 -15.31
N VAL A 445 36.56 -1.68 -15.90
CA VAL A 445 37.07 -2.84 -15.15
C VAL A 445 38.48 -3.17 -15.56
N GLU A 446 39.41 -3.16 -14.59
CA GLU A 446 40.83 -3.44 -14.72
C GLU A 446 41.21 -4.65 -13.88
N GLU A 447 41.93 -5.62 -14.44
CA GLU A 447 42.47 -6.75 -13.70
C GLU A 447 43.70 -6.28 -12.89
N GLN A 448 43.75 -6.54 -11.59
CA GLN A 448 44.86 -6.16 -10.69
C GLN A 448 45.67 -7.35 -10.18
N GLY A 449 45.27 -8.58 -10.45
CA GLY A 449 45.92 -9.79 -10.00
C GLY A 449 45.11 -11.04 -10.30
N VAL A 450 45.49 -12.20 -9.78
CA VAL A 450 44.75 -13.44 -10.01
C VAL A 450 43.32 -13.30 -9.45
N GLU A 451 42.34 -13.32 -10.36
CA GLU A 451 40.90 -13.22 -10.05
C GLU A 451 40.48 -11.97 -9.23
N THR A 452 41.30 -10.90 -9.29
CA THR A 452 41.02 -9.64 -8.58
C THR A 452 40.90 -8.51 -9.58
N TYR A 453 39.77 -7.76 -9.47
CA TYR A 453 39.40 -6.71 -10.41
C TYR A 453 39.12 -5.39 -9.66
N ARG A 454 39.68 -4.30 -10.22
CA ARG A 454 39.36 -2.93 -9.84
C ARG A 454 38.23 -2.42 -10.74
N VAL A 455 37.21 -1.81 -10.17
CA VAL A 455 36.04 -1.31 -10.88
C VAL A 455 35.84 0.16 -10.57
N VAL A 456 35.79 1.00 -11.63
CA VAL A 456 35.30 2.37 -11.51
C VAL A 456 33.82 2.37 -11.88
N VAL A 457 32.97 2.75 -10.92
CA VAL A 457 31.52 2.80 -11.08
C VAL A 457 31.13 4.00 -11.92
N PRO A 458 30.30 3.85 -12.95
CA PRO A 458 29.81 4.97 -13.75
C PRO A 458 28.96 5.95 -12.90
N SER A 459 29.00 7.23 -13.25
CA SER A 459 28.36 8.31 -12.46
C SER A 459 26.84 8.17 -12.32
N TRP A 460 26.19 7.54 -13.29
CA TRP A 460 24.74 7.27 -13.27
C TRP A 460 24.31 6.09 -12.39
N ARG A 461 25.26 5.29 -11.87
CA ARG A 461 25.02 4.17 -10.95
C ARG A 461 25.35 4.58 -9.52
N GLY A 462 24.55 5.47 -8.97
CA GLY A 462 24.66 5.93 -7.58
C GLY A 462 24.34 4.85 -6.54
N ASP A 463 23.71 3.78 -6.94
CA ASP A 463 23.33 2.62 -6.14
C ASP A 463 24.49 1.65 -5.87
N VAL A 464 25.50 1.61 -6.75
CA VAL A 464 26.61 0.67 -6.64
C VAL A 464 27.72 1.25 -5.75
N THR A 465 27.77 0.80 -4.50
CA THR A 465 28.68 1.31 -3.46
C THR A 465 29.52 0.23 -2.77
N LEU A 466 29.11 -1.03 -2.89
CA LEU A 466 29.71 -2.18 -2.22
C LEU A 466 29.99 -3.33 -3.22
N MET A 467 30.77 -4.34 -2.77
CA MET A 467 31.01 -5.55 -3.56
C MET A 467 29.73 -6.36 -3.77
N GLU A 468 28.79 -6.27 -2.84
CA GLU A 468 27.49 -6.90 -2.91
C GLU A 468 26.70 -6.39 -4.13
N ASP A 469 26.75 -5.09 -4.39
CA ASP A 469 26.09 -4.47 -5.54
C ASP A 469 26.72 -4.96 -6.86
N ILE A 470 28.05 -5.17 -6.89
CA ILE A 470 28.74 -5.83 -8.02
C ILE A 470 28.24 -7.27 -8.21
N SER A 471 28.01 -7.99 -7.09
CA SER A 471 27.46 -9.36 -7.16
C SER A 471 26.05 -9.39 -7.73
N GLU A 472 25.21 -8.39 -7.41
CA GLU A 472 23.88 -8.22 -8.01
C GLU A 472 23.97 -8.02 -9.52
N GLU A 473 24.83 -7.10 -9.98
CA GLU A 473 25.01 -6.83 -11.41
C GLU A 473 25.45 -8.09 -12.19
N VAL A 474 26.38 -8.85 -11.61
CA VAL A 474 26.83 -10.11 -12.20
C VAL A 474 25.71 -11.14 -12.23
N ALA A 475 24.99 -11.33 -11.12
CA ALA A 475 23.93 -12.35 -11.01
C ALA A 475 22.78 -12.08 -11.98
N ARG A 476 22.31 -10.83 -12.08
CA ARG A 476 21.18 -10.45 -12.93
C ARG A 476 21.48 -10.60 -14.44
N LEU A 477 22.71 -10.28 -14.87
CA LEU A 477 23.12 -10.47 -16.26
C LEU A 477 23.45 -11.94 -16.57
N TYR A 478 23.98 -12.69 -15.59
CA TYR A 478 24.18 -14.14 -15.73
C TYR A 478 22.85 -14.88 -15.90
N GLY A 479 21.79 -14.35 -15.31
CA GLY A 479 20.44 -14.89 -15.31
C GLY A 479 20.20 -15.86 -14.16
N PHE A 480 19.18 -15.57 -13.36
CA PHE A 480 18.85 -16.39 -12.19
C PHE A 480 18.48 -17.83 -12.55
N ASP A 481 17.92 -18.09 -13.74
CA ASP A 481 17.61 -19.42 -14.25
C ASP A 481 18.85 -20.29 -14.49
N ASN A 482 20.02 -19.66 -14.65
CA ASN A 482 21.32 -20.37 -14.80
C ASN A 482 21.96 -20.74 -13.46
N ILE A 483 21.37 -20.28 -12.34
CA ILE A 483 21.88 -20.57 -10.99
C ILE A 483 21.14 -21.81 -10.44
N ALA A 484 21.91 -22.90 -10.26
CA ALA A 484 21.33 -24.14 -9.76
C ALA A 484 20.81 -23.98 -8.32
N SER A 485 19.56 -24.39 -8.08
CA SER A 485 18.99 -24.45 -6.75
C SER A 485 19.76 -25.45 -5.87
N LYS A 486 20.12 -25.00 -4.67
CA LYS A 486 20.80 -25.83 -3.67
C LYS A 486 19.95 -25.92 -2.41
N MET A 487 19.93 -27.13 -1.81
CA MET A 487 19.32 -27.29 -0.50
C MET A 487 20.13 -26.51 0.54
N PRO A 488 19.49 -25.71 1.41
CA PRO A 488 20.19 -25.07 2.51
C PRO A 488 20.80 -26.14 3.42
N SER A 489 22.06 -25.94 3.79
CA SER A 489 22.78 -26.80 4.74
C SER A 489 23.12 -25.98 5.99
N GLY A 490 22.92 -26.58 7.15
CA GLY A 490 23.21 -25.92 8.43
C GLY A 490 22.92 -26.85 9.60
N ALA A 491 23.28 -26.41 10.79
CA ALA A 491 22.90 -27.12 12.01
C ALA A 491 21.37 -27.13 12.14
N VAL A 492 20.83 -28.30 12.40
CA VAL A 492 19.41 -28.42 12.73
C VAL A 492 19.19 -27.81 14.10
N LEU A 493 18.59 -26.64 14.14
CA LEU A 493 18.17 -26.00 15.38
C LEU A 493 16.78 -26.50 15.73
N GLN A 494 16.61 -26.93 16.98
CA GLN A 494 15.29 -27.27 17.48
C GLN A 494 14.48 -25.97 17.57
N GLY A 495 13.42 -25.88 16.79
CA GLY A 495 12.48 -24.74 16.85
C GLY A 495 11.83 -24.68 18.23
N SER A 496 11.64 -23.50 18.76
CA SER A 496 10.89 -23.26 19.99
C SER A 496 9.88 -22.14 19.78
N VAL A 497 8.74 -22.28 20.41
CA VAL A 497 7.75 -21.20 20.54
C VAL A 497 7.93 -20.50 21.88
N SER A 498 7.64 -19.21 21.94
CA SER A 498 7.67 -18.47 23.21
C SER A 498 6.62 -19.03 24.18
N GLU A 499 6.87 -18.86 25.48
CA GLU A 499 5.92 -19.32 26.51
C GLU A 499 4.54 -18.69 26.34
N MET A 500 4.48 -17.40 25.97
CA MET A 500 3.23 -16.70 25.69
C MET A 500 2.51 -17.29 24.48
N GLN A 501 3.22 -17.56 23.40
CA GLN A 501 2.61 -18.13 22.21
C GLN A 501 2.05 -19.54 22.47
N ALA A 502 2.82 -20.43 23.11
CA ALA A 502 2.33 -21.74 23.53
C ALA A 502 1.12 -21.64 24.48
N PHE A 503 1.07 -20.59 25.30
CA PHE A 503 -0.07 -20.34 26.16
C PHE A 503 -1.30 -19.84 25.39
N VAL A 504 -1.12 -18.94 24.44
CA VAL A 504 -2.21 -18.50 23.55
C VAL A 504 -2.79 -19.67 22.77
N ASP A 505 -1.95 -20.56 22.24
CA ASP A 505 -2.40 -21.77 21.54
C ASP A 505 -3.20 -22.69 22.48
N THR A 506 -2.72 -22.87 23.72
CA THR A 506 -3.45 -23.63 24.74
C THR A 506 -4.83 -23.02 25.05
N MET A 507 -4.91 -21.69 25.17
CA MET A 507 -6.17 -20.98 25.43
C MET A 507 -7.14 -21.16 24.25
N ARG A 508 -6.64 -21.01 23.00
CA ARG A 508 -7.43 -21.18 21.78
C ARG A 508 -8.02 -22.60 21.67
N GLU A 509 -7.19 -23.62 21.86
CA GLU A 509 -7.63 -25.02 21.84
C GLU A 509 -8.66 -25.29 22.96
N THR A 510 -8.47 -24.70 24.14
CA THR A 510 -9.39 -24.88 25.26
C THR A 510 -10.76 -24.29 24.93
N PHE A 511 -10.87 -23.05 24.44
CA PHE A 511 -12.15 -22.44 24.06
C PHE A 511 -12.82 -23.19 22.92
N ALA A 512 -12.06 -23.61 21.91
CA ALA A 512 -12.59 -24.43 20.82
C ALA A 512 -13.17 -25.75 21.32
N SER A 513 -12.50 -26.43 22.30
CA SER A 513 -13.01 -27.66 22.92
C SER A 513 -14.27 -27.45 23.77
N LEU A 514 -14.50 -26.23 24.26
CA LEU A 514 -15.73 -25.84 24.97
C LEU A 514 -16.87 -25.44 24.01
N GLY A 515 -16.70 -25.63 22.70
CA GLY A 515 -17.69 -25.36 21.66
C GLY A 515 -17.84 -23.86 21.32
N MET A 516 -16.82 -23.06 21.57
CA MET A 516 -16.77 -21.67 21.15
C MET A 516 -16.06 -21.52 19.81
N THR A 517 -16.45 -20.53 19.04
CA THR A 517 -15.87 -20.17 17.73
C THR A 517 -14.95 -18.97 17.88
N GLU A 518 -13.71 -19.11 17.41
CA GLU A 518 -12.76 -17.96 17.37
C GLU A 518 -13.23 -16.94 16.34
N GLU A 519 -13.22 -15.67 16.72
CA GLU A 519 -13.34 -14.57 15.80
C GLU A 519 -12.00 -13.86 15.60
N LEU A 520 -11.83 -13.27 14.44
CA LEU A 520 -10.71 -12.40 14.12
C LEU A 520 -11.24 -11.01 13.83
N SER A 521 -11.03 -10.10 14.75
CA SER A 521 -11.50 -8.73 14.67
C SER A 521 -10.37 -7.76 14.30
N PHE A 522 -10.71 -6.63 13.67
CA PHE A 522 -9.74 -5.56 13.43
C PHE A 522 -9.26 -4.93 14.75
N SER A 523 -8.00 -4.54 14.78
CA SER A 523 -7.43 -3.78 15.91
C SER A 523 -7.89 -2.33 15.98
N PHE A 524 -8.87 -1.95 15.17
CA PHE A 524 -9.39 -0.60 15.04
C PHE A 524 -10.74 -0.44 15.71
N THR A 525 -11.01 0.76 16.24
CA THR A 525 -12.26 1.13 16.90
C THR A 525 -12.59 2.60 16.63
N SER A 526 -13.67 3.06 17.22
CA SER A 526 -14.09 4.47 17.15
C SER A 526 -14.50 5.00 18.52
N ALA A 527 -14.55 6.31 18.67
CA ALA A 527 -15.12 6.95 19.85
C ALA A 527 -16.59 6.55 20.04
N ALA A 528 -17.35 6.47 18.94
CA ALA A 528 -18.74 6.04 18.94
C ALA A 528 -18.92 4.59 19.47
N ALA A 529 -17.98 3.67 19.20
CA ALA A 529 -18.03 2.32 19.73
C ALA A 529 -17.82 2.31 21.27
N LEU A 530 -16.90 3.15 21.77
CA LEU A 530 -16.71 3.33 23.20
C LEU A 530 -17.92 3.99 23.89
N ASP A 531 -18.61 4.92 23.20
CA ASP A 531 -19.85 5.52 23.67
C ASP A 531 -20.99 4.49 23.73
N LYS A 532 -21.15 3.65 22.69
CA LYS A 532 -22.11 2.53 22.69
C LYS A 532 -21.86 1.56 23.85
N LEU A 533 -20.58 1.33 24.19
CA LEU A 533 -20.19 0.48 25.32
C LEU A 533 -20.39 1.17 26.68
N CYS A 534 -20.79 2.45 26.71
CA CYS A 534 -20.94 3.29 27.91
C CYS A 534 -19.66 3.43 28.72
N VAL A 535 -18.50 3.50 28.07
CA VAL A 535 -17.22 3.72 28.76
C VAL A 535 -17.22 5.08 29.43
N PRO A 536 -16.89 5.19 30.73
CA PRO A 536 -16.82 6.48 31.46
C PRO A 536 -15.83 7.45 30.79
N GLU A 537 -16.10 8.76 30.90
CA GLU A 537 -15.26 9.79 30.23
C GLU A 537 -13.82 9.82 30.75
N ASP A 538 -13.64 9.55 32.04
CA ASP A 538 -12.34 9.52 32.73
C ASP A 538 -11.60 8.16 32.61
N SER A 539 -12.21 7.18 31.94
CA SER A 539 -11.64 5.83 31.81
C SER A 539 -10.37 5.84 30.96
N VAL A 540 -9.40 5.03 31.39
CA VAL A 540 -8.16 4.76 30.62
C VAL A 540 -8.46 4.17 29.24
N LEU A 541 -9.59 3.49 29.07
CA LEU A 541 -10.02 2.92 27.78
C LEU A 541 -10.30 4.01 26.72
N ARG A 542 -10.61 5.24 27.12
CA ARG A 542 -10.80 6.37 26.20
C ARG A 542 -9.50 7.02 25.74
N ARG A 543 -8.35 6.64 26.31
CA ARG A 543 -7.05 7.08 25.85
C ARG A 543 -6.59 6.28 24.62
N ALA A 544 -7.52 6.09 23.67
CA ALA A 544 -7.24 5.39 22.42
C ALA A 544 -6.33 6.22 21.51
N ILE A 545 -5.50 5.53 20.73
CA ILE A 545 -4.50 6.13 19.84
C ILE A 545 -5.15 6.49 18.51
N PRO A 546 -5.11 7.76 18.06
CA PRO A 546 -5.59 8.13 16.74
C PRO A 546 -4.64 7.65 15.63
N ILE A 547 -5.23 7.12 14.56
CA ILE A 547 -4.51 6.73 13.34
C ILE A 547 -4.41 7.96 12.45
N MET A 548 -3.20 8.28 11.98
CA MET A 548 -2.93 9.49 11.19
C MET A 548 -3.66 9.50 9.84
N ASN A 549 -3.76 8.32 9.19
CA ASN A 549 -4.42 8.12 7.90
C ASN A 549 -5.25 6.84 7.94
N PRO A 550 -6.42 6.84 8.62
CA PRO A 550 -7.23 5.65 8.75
C PRO A 550 -7.74 5.17 7.39
N LEU A 551 -7.77 3.85 7.19
CA LEU A 551 -8.31 3.24 5.97
C LEU A 551 -9.82 3.47 5.83
N MET A 552 -10.53 3.61 6.95
CA MET A 552 -11.96 3.89 7.02
C MET A 552 -12.22 4.97 8.07
N GLU A 553 -13.00 5.98 7.72
CA GLU A 553 -13.34 7.10 8.63
C GLU A 553 -14.11 6.64 9.87
N GLU A 554 -14.82 5.50 9.78
CA GLU A 554 -15.57 4.94 10.90
C GLU A 554 -14.68 4.34 11.99
N TYR A 555 -13.41 4.00 11.68
CA TYR A 555 -12.46 3.35 12.61
C TYR A 555 -11.14 4.11 12.73
N PRO A 556 -11.16 5.35 13.24
CA PRO A 556 -9.97 6.21 13.30
C PRO A 556 -9.06 5.95 14.51
N LEU A 557 -9.39 5.02 15.40
CA LEU A 557 -8.69 4.75 16.65
C LEU A 557 -8.19 3.30 16.73
N VAL A 558 -7.13 3.07 17.48
CA VAL A 558 -6.68 1.73 17.85
C VAL A 558 -7.39 1.28 19.13
N ARG A 559 -7.87 0.02 19.16
CA ARG A 559 -8.71 -0.50 20.27
C ARG A 559 -7.96 -0.61 21.59
N THR A 560 -8.68 -0.37 22.70
CA THR A 560 -8.23 -0.51 24.10
C THR A 560 -8.93 -1.65 24.84
N THR A 561 -9.98 -2.26 24.27
CA THR A 561 -10.74 -3.41 24.79
C THR A 561 -11.22 -4.28 23.62
N LEU A 562 -11.44 -5.57 23.85
CA LEU A 562 -12.05 -6.48 22.87
C LEU A 562 -13.59 -6.43 22.90
N LEU A 563 -14.20 -5.87 23.94
CA LEU A 563 -15.66 -5.86 24.10
C LEU A 563 -16.38 -5.12 22.98
N THR A 564 -15.80 -4.05 22.41
CA THR A 564 -16.41 -3.34 21.28
C THR A 564 -16.48 -4.24 20.05
N SER A 565 -15.35 -4.89 19.72
CA SER A 565 -15.23 -5.74 18.52
C SER A 565 -16.17 -6.96 18.59
N ILE A 566 -16.17 -7.66 19.73
CA ILE A 566 -16.98 -8.89 19.89
C ILE A 566 -18.47 -8.57 19.88
N LEU A 567 -18.90 -7.42 20.46
CA LEU A 567 -20.29 -6.97 20.43
C LEU A 567 -20.72 -6.52 19.03
N GLU A 568 -19.85 -5.82 18.27
CA GLU A 568 -20.13 -5.44 16.88
C GLU A 568 -20.29 -6.68 15.99
N ASN A 569 -19.45 -7.70 16.21
CA ASN A 569 -19.56 -8.96 15.49
C ASN A 569 -20.86 -9.72 15.85
N ALA A 570 -21.19 -9.80 17.14
CA ALA A 570 -22.44 -10.40 17.58
C ALA A 570 -23.66 -9.66 16.98
N ALA A 571 -23.65 -8.31 16.99
CA ALA A 571 -24.71 -7.48 16.38
C ALA A 571 -24.89 -7.78 14.88
N ARG A 572 -23.79 -7.89 14.12
CA ARG A 572 -23.84 -8.25 12.69
C ARG A 572 -24.43 -9.65 12.45
N ASN A 573 -24.11 -10.62 13.31
CA ASN A 573 -24.65 -11.97 13.22
C ASN A 573 -26.15 -11.98 13.57
N VAL A 574 -26.54 -11.34 14.68
CA VAL A 574 -27.95 -11.23 15.10
C VAL A 574 -28.80 -10.56 14.02
N ALA A 575 -28.33 -9.47 13.41
CA ALA A 575 -29.00 -8.81 12.29
C ALA A 575 -29.21 -9.74 11.07
N ARG A 576 -28.35 -10.75 10.90
CA ARG A 576 -28.45 -11.80 9.87
C ARG A 576 -29.18 -13.05 10.34
N ARG A 577 -29.85 -12.98 11.50
CA ARG A 577 -30.60 -14.07 12.13
C ARG A 577 -29.77 -15.24 12.64
N ASN A 578 -28.48 -15.07 12.81
CA ASN A 578 -27.62 -16.01 13.55
C ASN A 578 -27.71 -15.64 15.04
N LEU A 579 -28.70 -16.22 15.74
CA LEU A 579 -29.05 -15.82 17.10
C LEU A 579 -28.26 -16.56 18.17
N ASP A 580 -27.82 -17.78 17.91
CA ASP A 580 -27.17 -18.67 18.87
C ASP A 580 -25.64 -18.57 18.64
N LEU A 581 -24.95 -17.77 19.47
CA LEU A 581 -23.54 -17.48 19.29
C LEU A 581 -22.73 -17.84 20.54
N ARG A 582 -21.57 -18.42 20.31
CA ARG A 582 -20.51 -18.67 21.29
C ARG A 582 -19.20 -18.27 20.68
N LEU A 583 -18.77 -17.05 20.94
CA LEU A 583 -17.60 -16.45 20.31
C LEU A 583 -16.49 -16.22 21.32
N PHE A 584 -15.24 -16.29 20.86
CA PHE A 584 -14.09 -15.79 21.62
C PHE A 584 -13.07 -15.10 20.70
N ASP A 585 -12.33 -14.15 21.27
CA ASP A 585 -11.20 -13.46 20.63
C ASP A 585 -10.01 -13.43 21.58
N ILE A 586 -8.81 -13.72 21.05
CA ILE A 586 -7.53 -13.63 21.78
C ILE A 586 -6.62 -12.73 20.98
N ALA A 587 -6.51 -11.48 21.38
CA ALA A 587 -5.88 -10.47 20.56
C ALA A 587 -5.29 -9.31 21.38
N PRO A 588 -4.35 -8.52 20.79
CA PRO A 588 -3.77 -7.36 21.46
C PRO A 588 -4.75 -6.19 21.55
N VAL A 589 -4.62 -5.42 22.63
CA VAL A 589 -5.16 -4.08 22.81
C VAL A 589 -3.99 -3.13 23.11
N PHE A 590 -4.17 -1.83 22.88
CA PHE A 590 -3.06 -0.89 22.82
C PHE A 590 -3.29 0.32 23.73
N PHE A 591 -2.29 0.64 24.55
CA PHE A 591 -2.35 1.77 25.46
C PHE A 591 -1.17 2.72 25.23
N PRO A 592 -1.42 4.02 24.99
CA PRO A 592 -0.33 4.99 24.89
C PRO A 592 0.21 5.34 26.26
N LYS A 593 1.53 5.51 26.39
CA LYS A 593 2.15 6.07 27.60
C LYS A 593 1.79 7.55 27.75
N ALA A 594 1.78 8.28 26.63
CA ALA A 594 1.37 9.68 26.53
C ALA A 594 0.70 9.95 25.18
N LEU A 595 -0.12 11.00 25.09
CA LEU A 595 -0.68 11.54 23.85
C LEU A 595 -0.18 12.99 23.67
N PRO A 596 0.30 13.41 22.49
CA PRO A 596 0.50 12.59 21.29
C PRO A 596 1.54 11.48 21.51
N VAL A 597 1.45 10.39 20.74
CA VAL A 597 2.35 9.23 20.85
C VAL A 597 3.75 9.61 20.36
N THR A 598 4.76 9.49 21.21
CA THR A 598 6.18 9.75 20.91
C THR A 598 7.09 8.54 21.17
N GLU A 599 6.54 7.48 21.81
CA GLU A 599 7.25 6.26 22.17
C GLU A 599 6.42 5.04 21.78
N LEU A 600 7.04 3.86 21.80
CA LEU A 600 6.33 2.59 21.58
C LEU A 600 5.22 2.43 22.62
N VAL A 601 4.05 2.05 22.13
CA VAL A 601 2.85 1.83 22.93
C VAL A 601 2.92 0.51 23.72
N GLU A 602 2.15 0.40 24.78
CA GLU A 602 2.00 -0.84 25.53
C GLU A 602 0.96 -1.73 24.85
N GLU A 603 1.36 -2.92 24.43
CA GLU A 603 0.48 -3.94 23.89
C GLU A 603 0.15 -4.95 24.98
N LYS A 604 -1.13 -5.23 25.20
CA LYS A 604 -1.62 -6.24 26.15
C LYS A 604 -2.45 -7.27 25.43
N CYS A 605 -2.10 -8.54 25.58
CA CYS A 605 -2.92 -9.61 25.05
C CYS A 605 -4.15 -9.82 25.93
N LYS A 606 -5.33 -9.57 25.37
CA LYS A 606 -6.62 -9.79 26.03
C LYS A 606 -7.32 -11.03 25.48
N VAL A 607 -8.21 -11.56 26.28
CA VAL A 607 -9.11 -12.65 25.92
C VAL A 607 -10.53 -12.19 26.21
N ALA A 608 -11.39 -12.23 25.23
CA ALA A 608 -12.83 -11.99 25.41
C ALA A 608 -13.63 -13.19 24.95
N GLY A 609 -14.78 -13.40 25.59
CA GLY A 609 -15.75 -14.38 25.14
C GLY A 609 -17.18 -13.85 25.25
N LEU A 610 -18.05 -14.38 24.40
CA LEU A 610 -19.45 -13.99 24.30
C LEU A 610 -20.36 -15.20 24.10
N LEU A 611 -21.44 -15.28 24.87
CA LEU A 611 -22.50 -16.27 24.72
C LEU A 611 -23.84 -15.54 24.59
N THR A 612 -24.67 -15.96 23.65
CA THR A 612 -26.04 -15.47 23.48
C THR A 612 -26.91 -16.48 22.74
N GLY A 613 -28.21 -16.40 22.85
CA GLY A 613 -29.13 -17.28 22.20
C GLY A 613 -29.45 -18.55 23.02
N ARG A 614 -29.67 -19.68 22.35
CA ARG A 614 -30.04 -20.95 22.99
C ARG A 614 -28.84 -21.66 23.60
N ARG A 615 -29.08 -22.36 24.71
CA ARG A 615 -28.07 -23.22 25.35
C ARG A 615 -27.67 -24.40 24.47
N ASN A 616 -28.63 -25.04 23.81
CA ASN A 616 -28.46 -26.18 22.93
C ASN A 616 -29.05 -25.91 21.55
N PRO A 617 -28.49 -26.50 20.47
CA PRO A 617 -29.13 -26.52 19.16
C PRO A 617 -30.55 -27.12 19.26
N ILE A 618 -31.45 -26.69 18.35
CA ILE A 618 -32.82 -27.26 18.28
C ILE A 618 -32.71 -28.73 17.92
N ALA A 619 -33.17 -29.60 18.86
CA ALA A 619 -33.27 -31.02 18.63
C ALA A 619 -34.51 -31.59 19.37
N TRP A 620 -34.90 -32.78 19.03
CA TRP A 620 -36.11 -33.41 19.60
C TRP A 620 -35.98 -33.77 21.08
N ASP A 621 -34.77 -33.89 21.58
CA ASP A 621 -34.38 -34.34 22.94
C ASP A 621 -33.73 -33.19 23.76
N THR A 622 -33.72 -31.96 23.23
CA THR A 622 -33.19 -30.81 23.95
C THR A 622 -34.29 -29.81 24.36
N ASP A 623 -34.13 -29.17 25.48
CA ASP A 623 -34.97 -28.04 25.88
C ASP A 623 -34.65 -26.77 25.06
N ASN A 624 -35.55 -25.80 25.05
CA ASN A 624 -35.36 -24.49 24.43
C ASN A 624 -34.76 -23.45 25.41
N ALA A 625 -34.02 -23.89 26.43
CA ALA A 625 -33.42 -22.99 27.40
C ALA A 625 -32.46 -22.01 26.73
N MET A 626 -32.55 -20.76 27.11
CA MET A 626 -31.57 -19.73 26.69
C MET A 626 -30.34 -19.82 27.58
N VAL A 627 -29.19 -19.39 27.01
CA VAL A 627 -27.97 -19.24 27.82
C VAL A 627 -28.21 -18.25 28.94
N ASP A 628 -27.56 -18.47 30.07
CA ASP A 628 -27.66 -17.61 31.23
C ASP A 628 -26.25 -17.28 31.79
N PHE A 629 -26.22 -16.55 32.93
CA PHE A 629 -24.97 -16.19 33.62
C PHE A 629 -24.16 -17.42 33.99
N TYR A 630 -24.80 -18.51 34.40
CA TYR A 630 -24.14 -19.72 34.87
C TYR A 630 -23.53 -20.52 33.73
N ASP A 631 -24.11 -20.46 32.51
CA ASP A 631 -23.49 -21.04 31.32
C ASP A 631 -22.15 -20.37 31.03
N ALA A 632 -22.12 -19.01 31.00
CA ALA A 632 -20.89 -18.25 30.78
C ALA A 632 -19.88 -18.46 31.92
N LYS A 633 -20.36 -18.52 33.19
CA LYS A 633 -19.52 -18.81 34.35
C LYS A 633 -18.91 -20.21 34.24
N GLY A 634 -19.68 -21.21 33.85
CA GLY A 634 -19.22 -22.58 33.65
C GLY A 634 -18.11 -22.70 32.60
N VAL A 635 -18.29 -22.02 31.47
CA VAL A 635 -17.26 -21.94 30.42
C VAL A 635 -15.97 -21.33 30.98
N LEU A 636 -16.07 -20.18 31.68
CA LEU A 636 -14.93 -19.49 32.25
C LEU A 636 -14.21 -20.32 33.32
N GLU A 637 -14.95 -20.96 34.26
CA GLU A 637 -14.38 -21.81 35.30
C GLU A 637 -13.70 -23.05 34.73
N HIS A 638 -14.30 -23.65 33.71
CA HIS A 638 -13.69 -24.79 33.01
C HIS A 638 -12.39 -24.38 32.29
N PHE A 639 -12.43 -23.25 31.59
CA PHE A 639 -11.26 -22.67 30.95
C PHE A 639 -10.14 -22.40 31.96
N LEU A 640 -10.40 -21.69 33.07
CA LEU A 640 -9.42 -21.40 34.11
C LEU A 640 -8.81 -22.68 34.70
N SER A 641 -9.64 -23.71 34.92
CA SER A 641 -9.16 -25.01 35.41
C SER A 641 -8.25 -25.69 34.40
N ALA A 642 -8.63 -25.73 33.12
CA ALA A 642 -7.87 -26.36 32.03
C ALA A 642 -6.50 -25.72 31.83
N ILE A 643 -6.40 -24.38 31.91
CA ILE A 643 -5.13 -23.65 31.79
C ILE A 643 -4.31 -23.67 33.12
N GLY A 644 -4.79 -24.30 34.19
CA GLY A 644 -4.09 -24.46 35.45
C GLY A 644 -4.19 -23.25 36.40
N VAL A 645 -5.15 -22.36 36.23
CA VAL A 645 -5.44 -21.26 37.15
C VAL A 645 -6.45 -21.73 38.19
N GLN A 646 -6.04 -21.93 39.42
CA GLN A 646 -6.83 -22.47 40.53
C GLN A 646 -6.77 -21.54 41.76
N LYS A 647 -7.71 -21.71 42.70
CA LYS A 647 -7.80 -20.94 43.99
C LYS A 647 -7.93 -19.45 43.75
N TYR A 648 -9.02 -19.05 43.12
CA TYR A 648 -9.49 -17.68 42.98
C TYR A 648 -10.79 -17.51 43.76
N THR A 649 -11.19 -16.26 44.01
CA THR A 649 -12.52 -15.88 44.56
C THR A 649 -13.40 -15.27 43.47
N VAL A 650 -14.70 -15.49 43.59
CA VAL A 650 -15.69 -14.87 42.72
C VAL A 650 -16.52 -13.91 43.57
N GLU A 651 -16.48 -12.64 43.22
CA GLU A 651 -17.12 -11.58 43.99
C GLU A 651 -18.09 -10.79 43.11
N ARG A 652 -19.21 -10.32 43.68
CA ARG A 652 -20.07 -9.37 43.00
C ARG A 652 -19.33 -8.07 42.75
N GLY A 653 -19.61 -7.42 41.61
CA GLY A 653 -19.00 -6.16 41.25
C GLY A 653 -19.83 -5.36 40.29
N GLU A 654 -19.40 -4.14 40.00
CA GLU A 654 -20.01 -3.26 39.02
C GLU A 654 -19.06 -3.01 37.87
N HIS A 655 -19.54 -3.11 36.64
CA HIS A 655 -18.83 -2.79 35.44
C HIS A 655 -19.71 -1.93 34.53
N PHE A 656 -19.13 -0.87 33.95
CA PHE A 656 -19.88 0.16 33.19
C PHE A 656 -20.71 -0.42 32.05
N ALA A 657 -20.26 -1.52 31.41
CA ALA A 657 -20.95 -2.14 30.29
C ALA A 657 -21.88 -3.30 30.69
N MET A 658 -21.92 -3.70 31.97
CA MET A 658 -22.61 -4.90 32.40
C MET A 658 -23.75 -4.58 33.38
N HIS A 659 -24.72 -5.50 33.48
CA HIS A 659 -25.85 -5.38 34.40
C HIS A 659 -25.40 -5.50 35.88
N PRO A 660 -25.67 -4.53 36.75
CA PRO A 660 -25.11 -4.48 38.12
C PRO A 660 -25.48 -5.70 38.96
N GLY A 661 -26.69 -6.28 38.76
CA GLY A 661 -27.13 -7.49 39.47
C GLY A 661 -26.58 -8.81 38.91
N LYS A 662 -25.87 -8.79 37.77
CA LYS A 662 -25.38 -9.98 37.07
C LYS A 662 -23.92 -9.82 36.59
N THR A 663 -23.08 -9.22 37.43
CA THR A 663 -21.65 -8.99 37.18
C THR A 663 -20.82 -9.60 38.29
N ALA A 664 -19.75 -10.30 37.92
CA ALA A 664 -18.83 -10.93 38.85
C ALA A 664 -17.36 -10.69 38.43
N PHE A 665 -16.53 -10.48 39.44
CA PHE A 665 -15.07 -10.41 39.30
C PHE A 665 -14.42 -11.68 39.84
N PHE A 666 -13.58 -12.29 39.01
CA PHE A 666 -12.73 -13.39 39.43
C PHE A 666 -11.40 -12.80 39.90
N LYS A 667 -11.05 -13.02 41.13
CA LYS A 667 -9.87 -12.42 41.79
C LYS A 667 -8.91 -13.47 42.26
N LYS A 668 -7.62 -13.21 42.06
CA LYS A 668 -6.53 -14.03 42.61
C LYS A 668 -5.48 -13.15 43.24
N GLY A 669 -5.37 -13.23 44.55
CA GLY A 669 -4.57 -12.27 45.32
C GLY A 669 -5.15 -10.86 45.20
N ARG A 670 -4.39 -9.93 44.64
CA ARG A 670 -4.83 -8.54 44.41
C ARG A 670 -5.34 -8.28 42.98
N ASP A 671 -5.13 -9.24 42.08
CA ASP A 671 -5.39 -9.07 40.67
C ASP A 671 -6.80 -9.56 40.33
N VAL A 672 -7.47 -8.80 39.43
CA VAL A 672 -8.67 -9.25 38.75
C VAL A 672 -8.20 -10.05 37.53
N ILE A 673 -8.49 -11.36 37.52
CA ILE A 673 -8.07 -12.27 36.44
C ILE A 673 -9.12 -12.41 35.33
N ALA A 674 -10.38 -12.13 35.69
CA ALA A 674 -11.49 -12.09 34.74
C ALA A 674 -12.63 -11.19 35.25
N VAL A 675 -13.35 -10.56 34.36
CA VAL A 675 -14.66 -9.96 34.59
C VAL A 675 -15.70 -10.72 33.75
N LEU A 676 -16.84 -11.03 34.30
CA LEU A 676 -17.93 -11.76 33.66
C LEU A 676 -19.28 -11.06 34.00
N GLY A 677 -20.15 -10.89 33.01
CA GLY A 677 -21.50 -10.38 33.29
C GLY A 677 -22.43 -10.44 32.08
N GLU A 678 -23.73 -10.21 32.35
CA GLU A 678 -24.71 -9.89 31.33
C GLU A 678 -24.45 -8.45 30.83
N ILE A 679 -24.40 -8.23 29.54
CA ILE A 679 -24.34 -6.88 28.97
C ILE A 679 -25.55 -6.08 29.43
N HIS A 680 -25.34 -4.83 29.85
CA HIS A 680 -26.43 -3.95 30.27
C HIS A 680 -27.43 -3.75 29.14
N PRO A 681 -28.77 -3.79 29.37
CA PRO A 681 -29.75 -3.62 28.32
C PRO A 681 -29.55 -2.37 27.42
N THR A 682 -29.13 -1.27 28.03
CA THR A 682 -28.79 -0.03 27.29
C THR A 682 -27.64 -0.24 26.34
N VAL A 683 -26.55 -0.93 26.76
CA VAL A 683 -25.41 -1.24 25.92
C VAL A 683 -25.82 -2.19 24.79
N ALA A 684 -26.57 -3.26 25.09
CA ALA A 684 -27.12 -4.17 24.09
C ALA A 684 -27.96 -3.43 23.03
N ALA A 685 -28.85 -2.54 23.46
CA ALA A 685 -29.65 -1.70 22.57
C ALA A 685 -28.76 -0.75 21.71
N ASN A 686 -27.71 -0.15 22.28
CA ASN A 686 -26.79 0.71 21.55
C ASN A 686 -26.07 -0.05 20.40
N PHE A 687 -25.78 -1.34 20.57
CA PHE A 687 -25.26 -2.23 19.52
C PHE A 687 -26.33 -2.85 18.62
N GLY A 688 -27.64 -2.62 18.90
CA GLY A 688 -28.75 -3.20 18.15
C GLY A 688 -29.00 -4.69 18.44
N ILE A 689 -28.60 -5.17 19.62
CA ILE A 689 -28.81 -6.56 20.05
C ILE A 689 -30.05 -6.64 20.94
N GLY A 690 -31.11 -7.33 20.46
CA GLY A 690 -32.39 -7.44 21.14
C GLY A 690 -32.52 -8.62 22.11
N GLN A 691 -31.45 -9.34 22.42
CA GLN A 691 -31.42 -10.52 23.27
C GLN A 691 -30.35 -10.41 24.36
N SER A 692 -30.42 -11.22 25.42
CA SER A 692 -29.43 -11.24 26.49
C SER A 692 -28.09 -11.74 25.97
N VAL A 693 -27.03 -11.04 26.35
CA VAL A 693 -25.64 -11.35 25.97
C VAL A 693 -24.79 -11.44 27.22
N TYR A 694 -24.06 -12.51 27.36
CA TYR A 694 -23.11 -12.72 28.47
C TYR A 694 -21.71 -12.66 27.90
N VAL A 695 -20.86 -11.81 28.53
CA VAL A 695 -19.47 -11.64 28.09
C VAL A 695 -18.51 -11.79 29.25
N PHE A 696 -17.29 -12.20 28.93
CA PHE A 696 -16.16 -12.10 29.84
C PHE A 696 -14.95 -11.49 29.14
N GLU A 697 -14.10 -10.80 29.89
CA GLU A 697 -12.81 -10.30 29.44
C GLU A 697 -11.73 -10.62 30.47
N MET A 698 -10.53 -10.98 29.97
CA MET A 698 -9.38 -11.40 30.79
C MET A 698 -8.08 -10.82 30.22
N ASP A 699 -7.04 -10.82 31.05
CA ASP A 699 -5.68 -10.42 30.67
C ASP A 699 -4.78 -11.66 30.60
N ALA A 700 -4.25 -11.94 29.40
CA ALA A 700 -3.49 -13.18 29.13
C ALA A 700 -2.17 -13.23 29.92
N GLU A 701 -1.46 -12.10 30.08
CA GLU A 701 -0.22 -12.05 30.84
C GLU A 701 -0.49 -12.31 32.32
N THR A 702 -1.57 -11.80 32.87
CA THR A 702 -2.00 -12.06 34.24
C THR A 702 -2.36 -13.53 34.44
N LEU A 703 -3.07 -14.15 33.48
CA LEU A 703 -3.38 -15.57 33.52
C LEU A 703 -2.11 -16.43 33.47
N LEU A 704 -1.16 -16.10 32.57
CA LEU A 704 0.10 -16.82 32.44
C LEU A 704 0.91 -16.80 33.75
N ARG A 705 0.94 -15.64 34.44
CA ARG A 705 1.60 -15.47 35.73
C ARG A 705 1.05 -16.41 36.81
N TYR A 706 -0.26 -16.67 36.80
CA TYR A 706 -0.94 -17.53 37.76
C TYR A 706 -1.09 -18.99 37.34
N ARG A 707 -0.71 -19.32 36.09
CA ARG A 707 -0.76 -20.68 35.55
C ARG A 707 0.18 -21.61 36.30
N LYS A 708 -0.33 -22.79 36.69
CA LYS A 708 0.51 -23.90 37.15
C LYS A 708 0.90 -24.79 35.98
N LYS A 709 2.20 -24.92 35.72
CA LYS A 709 2.72 -25.70 34.57
C LYS A 709 2.55 -27.21 34.68
N LYS A 710 2.38 -27.74 35.90
CA LYS A 710 2.24 -29.19 36.16
C LYS A 710 1.08 -29.46 37.10
N ALA A 711 0.13 -30.24 36.68
CA ALA A 711 -0.87 -30.80 37.56
C ALA A 711 -0.21 -31.91 38.42
N ALA A 712 -0.37 -31.82 39.72
CA ALA A 712 0.02 -32.91 40.60
C ALA A 712 -1.07 -34.01 40.51
N ILE A 713 -0.70 -35.18 40.04
CA ILE A 713 -1.59 -36.36 40.03
C ILE A 713 -1.63 -36.90 41.47
N LYS A 714 -2.84 -36.92 42.03
CA LYS A 714 -3.06 -37.60 43.32
C LYS A 714 -3.45 -39.07 43.03
N PRO A 715 -2.98 -40.01 43.86
CA PRO A 715 -3.44 -41.38 43.75
C PRO A 715 -4.99 -41.47 43.88
N LEU A 716 -5.57 -42.42 43.18
CA LEU A 716 -7.00 -42.69 43.35
C LEU A 716 -7.28 -43.15 44.81
N PRO A 717 -8.36 -42.68 45.42
CA PRO A 717 -8.74 -43.09 46.74
C PRO A 717 -9.00 -44.59 46.80
N LYS A 718 -8.47 -45.26 47.85
CA LYS A 718 -8.64 -46.72 48.06
C LYS A 718 -9.93 -47.06 48.81
N TYR A 719 -10.46 -46.07 49.53
CA TYR A 719 -11.63 -46.25 50.41
C TYR A 719 -12.84 -45.51 49.88
N PRO A 720 -14.06 -46.02 50.09
CA PRO A 720 -15.27 -45.39 49.61
C PRO A 720 -15.52 -44.02 50.29
N ALA A 721 -16.18 -43.11 49.53
CA ALA A 721 -16.66 -41.86 50.08
C ALA A 721 -17.99 -42.05 50.81
N SER A 722 -18.28 -41.23 51.79
CA SER A 722 -19.57 -41.07 52.47
C SER A 722 -20.16 -39.73 52.13
N THR A 723 -21.45 -39.64 51.93
CA THR A 723 -22.17 -38.37 51.61
C THR A 723 -23.17 -38.02 52.70
N ARG A 724 -23.43 -36.73 52.94
CA ARG A 724 -24.52 -36.20 53.74
C ARG A 724 -25.15 -35.02 53.02
N ASP A 725 -26.48 -34.95 53.13
CA ASP A 725 -27.25 -33.84 52.57
C ASP A 725 -27.46 -32.78 53.63
N LEU A 726 -27.11 -31.54 53.27
CA LEU A 726 -27.33 -30.35 54.11
C LEU A 726 -28.26 -29.41 53.39
N ALA A 727 -29.48 -29.26 53.86
CA ALA A 727 -30.44 -28.27 53.41
C ALA A 727 -30.60 -27.17 54.45
N ILE A 728 -30.26 -25.96 54.06
CA ILE A 728 -30.27 -24.80 54.95
C ILE A 728 -31.09 -23.64 54.35
N LEU A 729 -31.79 -22.97 55.25
CA LEU A 729 -32.50 -21.71 54.96
C LEU A 729 -31.60 -20.55 55.39
N VAL A 730 -31.26 -19.67 54.45
CA VAL A 730 -30.34 -18.54 54.60
C VAL A 730 -30.93 -17.26 54.04
N ASP A 731 -30.35 -16.10 54.36
CA ASP A 731 -30.72 -14.83 53.77
C ASP A 731 -30.47 -14.84 52.27
N ALA A 732 -31.34 -14.21 51.46
CA ALA A 732 -31.27 -14.25 50.02
C ALA A 732 -30.00 -13.64 49.42
N ASP A 733 -29.39 -12.67 50.07
CA ASP A 733 -28.16 -12.01 49.67
C ASP A 733 -26.88 -12.78 49.98
N LEU A 734 -26.95 -13.80 50.88
CA LEU A 734 -25.79 -14.62 51.20
C LEU A 734 -25.34 -15.44 50.02
N THR A 735 -24.07 -15.38 49.69
CA THR A 735 -23.48 -16.07 48.51
C THR A 735 -23.17 -17.54 48.82
N THR A 736 -23.23 -18.41 47.78
CA THR A 736 -22.82 -19.80 47.89
C THR A 736 -21.35 -19.91 48.38
N ALA A 737 -20.47 -19.03 47.94
CA ALA A 737 -19.07 -19.01 48.28
C ALA A 737 -18.83 -18.74 49.77
N GLU A 738 -19.69 -17.94 50.44
CA GLU A 738 -19.63 -17.70 51.85
C GLU A 738 -20.01 -18.94 52.63
N ILE A 739 -21.08 -19.63 52.19
CA ILE A 739 -21.56 -20.86 52.76
C ILE A 739 -20.49 -21.96 52.61
N GLU A 740 -19.96 -22.20 51.41
CA GLU A 740 -18.94 -23.18 51.11
C GLU A 740 -17.66 -22.95 51.90
N ARG A 741 -17.30 -21.67 52.14
CA ARG A 741 -16.14 -21.31 52.98
C ARG A 741 -16.35 -21.75 54.42
N VAL A 742 -17.52 -21.59 54.97
CA VAL A 742 -17.81 -22.03 56.35
C VAL A 742 -17.83 -23.58 56.42
N ILE A 743 -18.49 -24.25 55.45
CA ILE A 743 -18.53 -25.67 55.32
C ILE A 743 -17.07 -26.26 55.22
N ALA A 744 -16.27 -25.74 54.31
CA ALA A 744 -14.88 -26.21 54.09
C ALA A 744 -13.99 -25.99 55.35
N LYS A 745 -14.15 -24.87 56.05
CA LYS A 745 -13.38 -24.57 57.27
C LYS A 745 -13.70 -25.54 58.42
N LYS A 746 -14.93 -26.01 58.49
CA LYS A 746 -15.43 -26.86 59.61
C LYS A 746 -15.57 -28.33 59.26
N GLY A 747 -15.54 -28.68 58.00
CA GLY A 747 -15.65 -30.08 57.52
C GLY A 747 -14.53 -31.01 57.95
N GLY A 748 -13.46 -30.45 58.51
CA GLY A 748 -12.32 -31.26 59.05
C GLY A 748 -11.47 -31.93 57.97
N SER A 749 -10.60 -32.89 58.42
CA SER A 749 -9.62 -33.52 57.52
C SER A 749 -10.23 -34.50 56.52
N TYR A 750 -11.43 -34.97 56.77
CA TYR A 750 -12.13 -35.94 55.88
C TYR A 750 -13.03 -35.25 54.84
N PHE A 751 -13.30 -33.95 54.98
CA PHE A 751 -14.12 -33.22 54.00
C PHE A 751 -13.38 -33.08 52.66
N ARG A 752 -14.02 -33.45 51.57
CA ARG A 752 -13.49 -33.38 50.19
C ARG A 752 -14.14 -32.34 49.30
N GLY A 753 -15.37 -31.94 49.62
CA GLY A 753 -16.11 -30.93 48.86
C GLY A 753 -17.59 -30.88 49.19
N ALA A 754 -18.23 -29.82 48.72
CA ALA A 754 -19.69 -29.67 48.76
C ALA A 754 -20.16 -29.43 47.32
N THR A 755 -21.29 -30.05 46.95
CA THR A 755 -21.98 -29.82 45.68
C THR A 755 -23.33 -29.27 45.93
N LEU A 756 -23.58 -28.02 45.49
CA LEU A 756 -24.92 -27.40 45.52
C LEU A 756 -25.80 -28.07 44.49
N PHE A 757 -26.90 -28.67 44.88
CA PHE A 757 -27.78 -29.40 43.95
C PHE A 757 -29.21 -28.81 43.88
N ASP A 758 -29.63 -28.00 44.87
CA ASP A 758 -30.92 -27.34 44.83
C ASP A 758 -30.86 -25.94 45.45
N VAL A 759 -31.58 -24.98 44.83
CA VAL A 759 -31.82 -23.62 45.33
C VAL A 759 -33.27 -23.33 45.13
N TYR A 760 -33.95 -23.04 46.24
CA TYR A 760 -35.39 -22.73 46.21
C TYR A 760 -35.66 -21.35 46.83
N GLU A 761 -36.26 -20.48 46.03
CA GLU A 761 -36.79 -19.17 46.45
C GLU A 761 -38.29 -19.15 46.20
N GLY A 762 -39.10 -18.97 47.23
CA GLY A 762 -40.54 -18.97 47.07
C GLY A 762 -41.33 -18.84 48.39
N LYS A 763 -42.62 -18.87 48.29
CA LYS A 763 -43.53 -18.60 49.43
C LYS A 763 -43.32 -19.48 50.67
N GLN A 764 -42.74 -20.67 50.53
CA GLN A 764 -42.51 -21.63 51.63
C GLN A 764 -41.28 -21.30 52.49
N VAL A 765 -40.36 -20.45 51.98
CA VAL A 765 -39.11 -20.10 52.69
C VAL A 765 -39.14 -18.72 53.34
N GLY A 766 -40.18 -17.95 53.06
CA GLY A 766 -40.36 -16.58 53.55
C GLY A 766 -39.71 -15.52 52.68
N GLU A 767 -40.15 -14.28 52.85
CA GLU A 767 -39.62 -13.13 52.12
C GLU A 767 -38.18 -12.81 52.56
N GLY A 768 -37.25 -12.60 51.58
CA GLY A 768 -35.83 -12.30 51.85
C GLY A 768 -35.00 -13.53 52.24
N LYS A 769 -35.53 -14.73 52.11
CA LYS A 769 -34.82 -15.99 52.40
C LYS A 769 -34.81 -16.91 51.19
N LYS A 770 -33.77 -17.79 51.14
CA LYS A 770 -33.64 -18.88 50.20
C LYS A 770 -33.22 -20.17 50.88
N SER A 771 -33.66 -21.29 50.34
CA SER A 771 -33.21 -22.62 50.78
C SER A 771 -32.13 -23.09 49.82
N MET A 772 -31.01 -23.60 50.37
CA MET A 772 -29.91 -24.17 49.60
C MET A 772 -29.61 -25.55 50.09
N ALA A 773 -29.48 -26.53 49.17
CA ALA A 773 -29.18 -27.92 49.51
C ALA A 773 -27.89 -28.38 48.89
N PHE A 774 -27.00 -28.92 49.73
CA PHE A 774 -25.68 -29.35 49.40
C PHE A 774 -25.48 -30.83 49.65
N HIS A 775 -24.83 -31.58 48.69
CA HIS A 775 -24.22 -32.84 48.96
C HIS A 775 -22.82 -32.58 49.53
N LEU A 776 -22.58 -33.00 50.74
CA LEU A 776 -21.26 -32.95 51.44
C LEU A 776 -20.51 -34.27 51.23
N HIS A 777 -19.32 -34.23 50.73
CA HIS A 777 -18.48 -35.44 50.47
C HIS A 777 -17.39 -35.57 51.51
N PHE A 778 -17.32 -36.76 52.17
CA PHE A 778 -16.35 -37.10 53.15
C PHE A 778 -15.59 -38.37 52.73
N GLN A 779 -14.24 -38.37 52.83
CA GLN A 779 -13.43 -39.51 52.42
C GLN A 779 -12.06 -39.48 53.14
N SER A 780 -11.57 -40.59 53.54
CA SER A 780 -10.20 -40.77 54.06
C SER A 780 -9.34 -41.51 53.03
N ASP A 781 -8.07 -41.14 52.98
CA ASP A 781 -7.06 -41.81 52.12
C ASP A 781 -6.54 -43.09 52.80
N ASP A 782 -6.75 -43.24 54.16
CA ASP A 782 -6.14 -44.28 54.96
C ASP A 782 -7.11 -45.35 55.47
N LYS A 783 -8.42 -45.07 55.53
CA LYS A 783 -9.41 -46.01 56.08
C LYS A 783 -10.83 -45.74 55.55
N THR A 784 -11.72 -46.70 55.72
CA THR A 784 -13.18 -46.46 55.57
C THR A 784 -13.68 -45.67 56.77
N LEU A 785 -14.40 -44.56 56.52
CA LEU A 785 -14.99 -43.73 57.58
C LEU A 785 -16.16 -44.44 58.22
N THR A 786 -16.30 -44.28 59.52
CA THR A 786 -17.50 -44.74 60.27
C THR A 786 -18.59 -43.64 60.22
N ASP A 787 -19.85 -44.02 60.42
CA ASP A 787 -20.94 -43.06 60.47
C ASP A 787 -20.74 -42.01 61.55
N GLU A 788 -20.21 -42.40 62.74
CA GLU A 788 -19.93 -41.47 63.82
C GLU A 788 -18.90 -40.42 63.47
N GLU A 789 -17.86 -40.77 62.70
CA GLU A 789 -16.84 -39.81 62.23
C GLU A 789 -17.40 -38.78 61.22
N VAL A 790 -18.28 -39.24 60.35
CA VAL A 790 -18.95 -38.41 59.34
C VAL A 790 -20.00 -37.51 60.00
N ASP A 791 -20.82 -38.06 60.92
CA ASP A 791 -21.87 -37.32 61.64
C ASP A 791 -21.27 -36.24 62.60
N ALA A 792 -20.12 -36.52 63.22
CA ALA A 792 -19.41 -35.52 63.99
C ALA A 792 -18.91 -34.33 63.13
N ALA A 793 -18.36 -34.59 61.92
CA ALA A 793 -17.95 -33.55 60.99
C ALA A 793 -19.16 -32.77 60.45
N PHE A 794 -20.25 -33.48 60.15
CA PHE A 794 -21.53 -32.87 59.71
C PHE A 794 -22.14 -31.94 60.79
N ALA A 795 -22.20 -32.42 62.07
CA ALA A 795 -22.68 -31.61 63.17
C ALA A 795 -21.86 -30.33 63.40
N ALA A 796 -20.52 -30.42 63.22
CA ALA A 796 -19.65 -29.26 63.32
C ALA A 796 -19.89 -28.25 62.18
N ILE A 797 -20.22 -28.72 60.98
CA ILE A 797 -20.59 -27.87 59.85
C ILE A 797 -21.95 -27.19 60.14
N LEU A 798 -22.95 -27.96 60.59
CA LEU A 798 -24.28 -27.47 60.88
C LEU A 798 -24.23 -26.39 61.97
N GLN A 799 -23.56 -26.65 63.10
CA GLN A 799 -23.39 -25.67 64.17
C GLN A 799 -22.71 -24.37 63.67
N ALA A 800 -21.69 -24.50 62.83
CA ALA A 800 -21.05 -23.32 62.26
C ALA A 800 -21.91 -22.56 61.25
N ALA A 801 -22.73 -23.22 60.48
CA ALA A 801 -23.70 -22.61 59.57
C ALA A 801 -24.75 -21.78 60.37
N GLU A 802 -25.24 -22.34 61.50
CA GLU A 802 -26.14 -21.65 62.39
C GLU A 802 -25.49 -20.43 63.07
N GLU A 803 -24.29 -20.60 63.64
CA GLU A 803 -23.59 -19.51 64.38
C GLU A 803 -23.05 -18.39 63.45
N GLN A 804 -22.49 -18.73 62.29
CA GLN A 804 -21.79 -17.77 61.45
C GLN A 804 -22.64 -17.24 60.29
N LEU A 805 -23.61 -18.00 59.81
CA LEU A 805 -24.44 -17.63 58.69
C LEU A 805 -25.92 -17.39 59.07
N HIS A 806 -26.24 -17.57 60.36
CA HIS A 806 -27.62 -17.54 60.86
C HIS A 806 -28.59 -18.47 60.09
N ALA A 807 -27.99 -19.58 59.56
CA ALA A 807 -28.71 -20.57 58.80
C ALA A 807 -29.65 -21.38 59.68
N GLN A 808 -30.83 -21.75 59.14
CA GLN A 808 -31.74 -22.66 59.80
C GLN A 808 -31.79 -23.97 59.02
N LEU A 809 -31.72 -25.10 59.74
CA LEU A 809 -31.88 -26.39 59.05
C LEU A 809 -33.31 -26.51 58.50
N ARG A 810 -33.42 -26.90 57.25
CA ARG A 810 -34.71 -27.23 56.64
C ARG A 810 -35.00 -28.69 56.83
N GLY A 811 -35.96 -29.01 57.65
CA GLY A 811 -36.41 -30.41 57.90
C GLY A 811 -37.19 -31.01 56.74
#